data_4fb563aea7477064a11c4be18359db31
#
_entry.id   4fb563aea7477064a11c4be18359db31
#
_cell.length_a   1.000
_cell.length_b   1.000
_cell.length_c   1.000
_cell.angle_alpha   90.00
_cell.angle_beta   90.00
_cell.angle_gamma   90.00
#
_symmetry.space_group_name_H-M   'P 1'
#
loop_
_entity.id
_entity.type
_entity.pdbx_description
1 polymer ?
#
loop_
_entity_poly.entity_id
_entity_poly.type
_entity_poly.pdbx_seq_one_letter_code
_entity_poly.pdbx_strand_id
1 'polypeptide(L)'
;MQYFVTGATGFIGKRLVRKLLERKGSVVYFLIRKESQDKVASLRQYWSTSAARAVPVFGDLTAKKLGVGADDLKKLKGQIDHFYHLAAVYDLGADEASQIAVNVDGTRNTVELAKLIGAGHFHHVSSIAAAGLYEGVFREDMFDEAENYEHPYFMTKHESEKIIRSECRVPWSVYRPAMVVGDSVTGEMDKVDGPYYFFKLIQRMRQLLPPWLPSIGLEGGRINIVPVDFVVDALDAISHKADIDKKCYHLVDPEGYRVGDVLDIFSRAAHAPKMNLFVNAALLGFIPRSVSKGLMALAPVRRVRNAIMKDLGLPEDMLTFVNYPTRFDCRDALAALKGSGVACPNLKDYAWRLWDYWERHLDPDLHIDRSLRGTVGGKVVLITGGSSGIGLAAAHKFAEAGATTIICGRDAGKLEEACQQARDKGYSFVAYPADIADMADCDRFVKQLLAEHGGVDFLINNAGRSIRRAIESSYDRFHDYERTMQLNYFGCLRVTMGFLPGMVARKKGHVVNISSIGVLTNAPRFSAYVASKAALDAWTRCASSEFADQGISFTTINMPLVRTPMIAPTGLYNNVPTLAPEEAADMIAQACIFKPVRVATRLGITGQLLHALLPRVAQIAMNTSFRMFPDSGAAKGAKPGDKPVKQHLSHEAIALQQMMRGIHF
;
A
#
# COMPACT_ATOMS: atom_id res chain seq x y z
N MET A 1 23.75 -27.66 -31.46
CA MET A 1 24.10 -27.59 -30.03
C MET A 1 22.94 -28.08 -29.20
N GLN A 2 23.24 -28.85 -28.17
CA GLN A 2 22.25 -29.36 -27.22
C GLN A 2 22.50 -28.80 -25.85
N TYR A 3 21.44 -28.30 -25.26
CA TYR A 3 21.44 -27.59 -23.98
C TYR A 3 20.64 -28.35 -22.95
N PHE A 4 21.09 -28.33 -21.70
CA PHE A 4 20.26 -28.73 -20.55
C PHE A 4 20.09 -27.53 -19.62
N VAL A 5 18.85 -27.21 -19.22
CA VAL A 5 18.56 -26.02 -18.43
C VAL A 5 17.73 -26.40 -17.22
N THR A 6 18.22 -26.11 -16.00
CA THR A 6 17.41 -26.10 -14.80
C THR A 6 16.90 -24.68 -14.55
N GLY A 7 15.69 -24.53 -13.98
CA GLY A 7 15.09 -23.20 -13.77
C GLY A 7 14.52 -22.56 -15.03
N ALA A 8 14.27 -23.33 -16.09
CA ALA A 8 13.72 -22.88 -17.38
C ALA A 8 12.34 -22.19 -17.27
N THR A 9 11.60 -22.41 -16.19
CA THR A 9 10.31 -21.76 -15.91
C THR A 9 10.45 -20.41 -15.19
N GLY A 10 11.64 -20.11 -14.68
CA GLY A 10 11.92 -18.88 -13.93
C GLY A 10 12.16 -17.67 -14.85
N PHE A 11 12.26 -16.50 -14.21
CA PHE A 11 12.33 -15.21 -14.88
C PHE A 11 13.47 -15.09 -15.91
N ILE A 12 14.70 -15.46 -15.51
CA ILE A 12 15.87 -15.48 -16.41
C ILE A 12 15.79 -16.70 -17.31
N GLY A 13 15.45 -17.88 -16.76
CA GLY A 13 15.53 -19.14 -17.48
C GLY A 13 14.61 -19.22 -18.69
N LYS A 14 13.35 -18.74 -18.59
CA LYS A 14 12.43 -18.77 -19.73
C LYS A 14 12.92 -17.91 -20.90
N ARG A 15 13.59 -16.78 -20.61
CA ARG A 15 14.16 -15.89 -21.62
C ARG A 15 15.44 -16.45 -22.21
N LEU A 16 16.30 -17.07 -21.38
CA LEU A 16 17.50 -17.76 -21.85
C LEU A 16 17.13 -18.91 -22.78
N VAL A 17 16.17 -19.76 -22.44
CA VAL A 17 15.71 -20.84 -23.31
C VAL A 17 15.24 -20.31 -24.67
N ARG A 18 14.47 -19.21 -24.68
CA ARG A 18 14.06 -18.55 -25.94
C ARG A 18 15.27 -18.14 -26.78
N LYS A 19 16.27 -17.51 -26.14
CA LYS A 19 17.50 -17.05 -26.79
C LYS A 19 18.32 -18.22 -27.36
N LEU A 20 18.47 -19.29 -26.59
CA LEU A 20 19.20 -20.51 -27.06
C LEU A 20 18.49 -21.16 -28.25
N LEU A 21 17.16 -21.13 -28.31
CA LEU A 21 16.36 -21.68 -29.38
C LEU A 21 16.39 -20.84 -30.68
N GLU A 22 16.86 -19.59 -30.65
CA GLU A 22 17.09 -18.77 -31.85
C GLU A 22 18.18 -19.39 -32.74
N ARG A 23 19.11 -20.16 -32.16
CA ARG A 23 20.16 -20.87 -32.92
C ARG A 23 19.56 -21.99 -33.73
N LYS A 24 19.84 -21.99 -35.04
CA LYS A 24 19.34 -23.00 -35.97
C LYS A 24 19.82 -24.40 -35.57
N GLY A 25 18.89 -25.33 -35.42
CA GLY A 25 19.20 -26.72 -35.07
C GLY A 25 19.50 -26.95 -33.58
N SER A 26 19.32 -25.96 -32.72
CA SER A 26 19.48 -26.16 -31.29
C SER A 26 18.33 -26.97 -30.69
N VAL A 27 18.64 -27.76 -29.64
CA VAL A 27 17.68 -28.49 -28.82
C VAL A 27 17.93 -28.14 -27.37
N VAL A 28 16.87 -27.79 -26.65
CA VAL A 28 16.94 -27.49 -25.22
C VAL A 28 16.16 -28.53 -24.43
N TYR A 29 16.86 -29.29 -23.62
CA TYR A 29 16.28 -30.13 -22.57
C TYR A 29 16.10 -29.27 -21.32
N PHE A 30 14.93 -29.28 -20.70
CA PHE A 30 14.67 -28.45 -19.54
C PHE A 30 14.04 -29.24 -18.39
N LEU A 31 14.62 -29.07 -17.20
CA LEU A 31 14.10 -29.71 -15.99
C LEU A 31 12.79 -29.08 -15.56
N ILE A 32 11.78 -29.92 -15.34
CA ILE A 32 10.47 -29.49 -14.86
C ILE A 32 9.88 -30.54 -13.91
N ARG A 33 9.20 -30.11 -12.85
CA ARG A 33 8.51 -31.02 -11.93
C ARG A 33 7.27 -31.63 -12.58
N LYS A 34 6.92 -32.86 -12.24
CA LYS A 34 5.74 -33.55 -12.80
C LYS A 34 4.44 -32.76 -12.55
N GLU A 35 4.31 -32.14 -11.39
CA GLU A 35 3.16 -31.33 -11.00
C GLU A 35 3.01 -30.03 -11.85
N SER A 36 4.04 -29.69 -12.60
CA SER A 36 4.04 -28.54 -13.51
C SER A 36 3.98 -28.94 -15.00
N GLN A 37 3.61 -30.17 -15.30
CA GLN A 37 3.53 -30.66 -16.67
C GLN A 37 2.57 -29.86 -17.56
N ASP A 38 1.49 -29.35 -16.99
CA ASP A 38 0.52 -28.49 -17.65
C ASP A 38 1.14 -27.20 -18.25
N LYS A 39 2.23 -26.72 -17.66
CA LYS A 39 2.95 -25.52 -18.14
C LYS A 39 3.79 -25.74 -19.39
N VAL A 40 4.06 -26.98 -19.78
CA VAL A 40 4.92 -27.31 -20.94
C VAL A 40 4.35 -26.73 -22.25
N ALA A 41 3.03 -26.83 -22.44
CA ALA A 41 2.38 -26.30 -23.64
C ALA A 41 2.51 -24.76 -23.74
N SER A 42 2.24 -24.05 -22.65
CA SER A 42 2.35 -22.59 -22.60
C SER A 42 3.80 -22.10 -22.74
N LEU A 43 4.78 -22.82 -22.17
CA LEU A 43 6.19 -22.52 -22.35
C LEU A 43 6.64 -22.68 -23.82
N ARG A 44 6.23 -23.76 -24.50
CA ARG A 44 6.53 -23.94 -25.92
C ARG A 44 5.91 -22.86 -26.80
N GLN A 45 4.70 -22.44 -26.46
CA GLN A 45 4.06 -21.30 -27.11
C GLN A 45 4.87 -20.01 -26.89
N TYR A 46 5.27 -19.73 -25.64
CA TYR A 46 6.12 -18.56 -25.31
C TYR A 46 7.45 -18.58 -26.08
N TRP A 47 8.06 -19.75 -26.24
CA TRP A 47 9.30 -19.93 -26.99
C TRP A 47 9.10 -20.04 -28.51
N SER A 48 7.88 -20.04 -28.99
CA SER A 48 7.51 -20.19 -30.41
C SER A 48 8.22 -21.39 -31.04
N THR A 49 8.23 -22.55 -30.36
CA THR A 49 9.05 -23.71 -30.74
C THR A 49 8.27 -25.03 -30.69
N SER A 50 8.80 -26.05 -31.43
CA SER A 50 8.22 -27.38 -31.48
C SER A 50 8.62 -28.26 -30.28
N ALA A 51 7.87 -29.35 -30.09
CA ALA A 51 8.19 -30.38 -29.09
C ALA A 51 9.55 -31.05 -29.29
N ALA A 52 10.03 -31.11 -30.51
CA ALA A 52 11.31 -31.70 -30.84
C ALA A 52 12.52 -30.82 -30.43
N ARG A 53 12.31 -29.51 -30.30
CA ARG A 53 13.38 -28.57 -29.95
C ARG A 53 13.36 -28.15 -28.48
N ALA A 54 12.21 -28.22 -27.79
CA ALA A 54 12.10 -27.96 -26.37
C ALA A 54 11.53 -29.21 -25.66
N VAL A 55 12.45 -30.01 -25.12
CA VAL A 55 12.16 -31.31 -24.55
C VAL A 55 12.11 -31.26 -23.02
N PRO A 56 10.96 -31.50 -22.38
CA PRO A 56 10.89 -31.57 -20.94
C PRO A 56 11.58 -32.81 -20.39
N VAL A 57 12.34 -32.65 -19.33
CA VAL A 57 12.87 -33.71 -18.49
C VAL A 57 12.26 -33.61 -17.12
N PHE A 58 11.55 -34.65 -16.70
CA PHE A 58 10.86 -34.62 -15.42
C PHE A 58 11.79 -34.96 -14.29
N GLY A 59 11.77 -34.09 -13.24
CA GLY A 59 12.61 -34.27 -12.07
C GLY A 59 12.45 -33.16 -11.05
N ASP A 60 13.21 -33.26 -9.96
CA ASP A 60 13.21 -32.30 -8.85
C ASP A 60 14.63 -32.06 -8.34
N LEU A 61 14.98 -30.81 -8.05
CA LEU A 61 16.32 -30.41 -7.57
C LEU A 61 16.71 -31.07 -6.26
N THR A 62 15.76 -31.36 -5.38
CA THR A 62 16.01 -31.96 -4.08
C THR A 62 16.26 -33.46 -4.16
N ALA A 63 15.98 -34.09 -5.29
CA ALA A 63 16.18 -35.52 -5.48
C ALA A 63 17.58 -35.83 -6.01
N LYS A 64 18.17 -36.95 -5.56
CA LYS A 64 19.44 -37.45 -6.12
C LYS A 64 19.35 -37.57 -7.63
N LYS A 65 20.41 -37.11 -8.33
CA LYS A 65 20.46 -37.06 -9.82
C LYS A 65 19.25 -36.34 -10.40
N LEU A 66 18.71 -35.37 -9.68
CA LEU A 66 17.48 -34.60 -9.99
C LEU A 66 16.22 -35.48 -10.21
N GLY A 67 16.21 -36.74 -9.75
CA GLY A 67 15.11 -37.67 -9.98
C GLY A 67 14.86 -38.02 -11.43
N VAL A 68 15.83 -37.77 -12.33
CA VAL A 68 15.73 -38.04 -13.77
C VAL A 68 15.68 -39.55 -14.01
N GLY A 69 14.74 -40.00 -14.84
CA GLY A 69 14.52 -41.42 -15.15
C GLY A 69 15.68 -42.03 -15.96
N ALA A 70 15.86 -43.34 -15.82
CA ALA A 70 16.97 -44.07 -16.46
C ALA A 70 17.00 -43.92 -18.01
N ASP A 71 15.83 -43.86 -18.64
CA ASP A 71 15.74 -43.70 -20.09
C ASP A 71 16.16 -42.30 -20.56
N ASP A 72 15.80 -41.27 -19.78
CA ASP A 72 16.22 -39.90 -20.09
C ASP A 72 17.73 -39.73 -19.81
N LEU A 73 18.27 -40.36 -18.75
CA LEU A 73 19.70 -40.38 -18.50
C LEU A 73 20.47 -40.99 -19.68
N LYS A 74 19.98 -42.10 -20.27
CA LYS A 74 20.60 -42.72 -21.46
C LYS A 74 20.57 -41.77 -22.65
N LYS A 75 19.45 -41.07 -22.90
CA LYS A 75 19.30 -40.11 -24.00
C LYS A 75 20.23 -38.90 -23.85
N LEU A 76 20.43 -38.43 -22.63
CA LEU A 76 21.23 -37.23 -22.35
C LEU A 76 22.73 -37.50 -22.34
N LYS A 77 23.15 -38.75 -22.15
CA LYS A 77 24.55 -39.12 -21.99
C LYS A 77 25.38 -38.81 -23.23
N GLY A 78 26.39 -37.94 -23.07
CA GLY A 78 27.30 -37.49 -24.13
C GLY A 78 26.64 -36.58 -25.18
N GLN A 79 25.43 -36.10 -24.94
CA GLN A 79 24.69 -35.25 -25.87
C GLN A 79 24.70 -33.78 -25.54
N ILE A 80 24.92 -33.42 -24.26
CA ILE A 80 24.76 -32.07 -23.79
C ILE A 80 26.05 -31.26 -23.92
N ASP A 81 26.03 -30.27 -24.81
CA ASP A 81 27.15 -29.36 -25.00
C ASP A 81 27.29 -28.37 -23.85
N HIS A 82 26.15 -27.76 -23.42
CA HIS A 82 26.10 -26.77 -22.36
C HIS A 82 25.01 -27.10 -21.35
N PHE A 83 25.35 -27.12 -20.08
CA PHE A 83 24.46 -27.38 -18.98
C PHE A 83 24.27 -26.07 -18.14
N TYR A 84 23.09 -25.46 -18.14
CA TYR A 84 22.81 -24.25 -17.39
C TYR A 84 22.04 -24.54 -16.11
N HIS A 85 22.60 -24.12 -14.99
CA HIS A 85 21.97 -24.23 -13.69
C HIS A 85 21.53 -22.83 -13.19
N LEU A 86 20.24 -22.52 -13.41
CA LEU A 86 19.61 -21.27 -12.99
C LEU A 86 18.61 -21.45 -11.84
N ALA A 87 18.22 -22.71 -11.58
CA ALA A 87 17.21 -23.00 -10.56
C ALA A 87 17.72 -22.64 -9.16
N ALA A 88 17.04 -21.75 -8.49
CA ALA A 88 17.29 -21.37 -7.11
C ALA A 88 16.01 -20.79 -6.48
N VAL A 89 15.88 -20.91 -5.17
CA VAL A 89 14.93 -20.14 -4.36
C VAL A 89 15.63 -18.86 -3.95
N TYR A 90 15.03 -17.71 -4.29
CA TYR A 90 15.57 -16.39 -3.94
C TYR A 90 14.55 -15.52 -3.20
N ASP A 91 13.49 -16.13 -2.67
CA ASP A 91 12.53 -15.44 -1.85
C ASP A 91 13.14 -15.13 -0.47
N LEU A 92 13.26 -13.84 -0.16
CA LEU A 92 13.80 -13.37 1.13
C LEU A 92 12.94 -13.82 2.32
N GLY A 93 11.65 -14.11 2.09
CA GLY A 93 10.73 -14.64 3.10
C GLY A 93 10.71 -16.17 3.20
N ALA A 94 11.47 -16.90 2.36
CA ALA A 94 11.52 -18.35 2.43
C ALA A 94 12.32 -18.82 3.64
N ASP A 95 11.88 -19.91 4.26
CA ASP A 95 12.61 -20.51 5.39
C ASP A 95 13.98 -21.02 4.99
N GLU A 96 14.93 -20.98 5.90
CA GLU A 96 16.33 -21.35 5.69
C GLU A 96 16.48 -22.80 5.20
N ALA A 97 15.71 -23.73 5.77
CA ALA A 97 15.78 -25.13 5.41
C ALA A 97 15.40 -25.38 3.94
N SER A 98 14.34 -24.72 3.46
CA SER A 98 13.94 -24.76 2.06
C SER A 98 15.00 -24.16 1.11
N GLN A 99 15.63 -23.06 1.55
CA GLN A 99 16.72 -22.46 0.77
C GLN A 99 17.94 -23.37 0.69
N ILE A 100 18.33 -24.02 1.77
CA ILE A 100 19.45 -24.98 1.79
C ILE A 100 19.13 -26.18 0.88
N ALA A 101 17.96 -26.79 1.03
CA ALA A 101 17.59 -27.97 0.25
C ALA A 101 17.60 -27.72 -1.27
N VAL A 102 17.14 -26.52 -1.71
CA VAL A 102 17.08 -26.21 -3.16
C VAL A 102 18.39 -25.60 -3.66
N ASN A 103 18.97 -24.63 -2.97
CA ASN A 103 20.13 -23.90 -3.46
C ASN A 103 21.44 -24.66 -3.24
N VAL A 104 21.61 -25.34 -2.11
CA VAL A 104 22.87 -26.05 -1.77
C VAL A 104 22.80 -27.49 -2.23
N ASP A 105 21.87 -28.28 -1.70
CA ASP A 105 21.76 -29.70 -2.04
C ASP A 105 21.29 -29.90 -3.48
N GLY A 106 20.39 -29.03 -3.98
CA GLY A 106 19.98 -29.02 -5.38
C GLY A 106 21.12 -28.72 -6.35
N THR A 107 22.06 -27.82 -5.98
CA THR A 107 23.27 -27.59 -6.78
C THR A 107 24.18 -28.82 -6.79
N ARG A 108 24.38 -29.48 -5.64
CA ARG A 108 25.16 -30.72 -5.56
C ARG A 108 24.56 -31.81 -6.46
N ASN A 109 23.26 -32.05 -6.36
CA ASN A 109 22.54 -33.00 -7.20
C ASN A 109 22.66 -32.67 -8.71
N THR A 110 22.70 -31.37 -9.03
CA THR A 110 22.83 -30.88 -10.41
C THR A 110 24.26 -31.14 -10.96
N VAL A 111 25.29 -30.91 -10.15
CA VAL A 111 26.69 -31.21 -10.48
C VAL A 111 26.89 -32.72 -10.71
N GLU A 112 26.28 -33.56 -9.84
CA GLU A 112 26.31 -35.02 -10.01
C GLU A 112 25.66 -35.46 -11.33
N LEU A 113 24.52 -34.88 -11.68
CA LEU A 113 23.85 -35.16 -12.96
C LEU A 113 24.74 -34.75 -14.16
N ALA A 114 25.28 -33.52 -14.15
CA ALA A 114 26.15 -33.02 -15.24
C ALA A 114 27.35 -33.93 -15.47
N LYS A 115 27.98 -34.38 -14.38
CA LYS A 115 29.07 -35.38 -14.44
C LYS A 115 28.59 -36.71 -15.02
N LEU A 116 27.46 -37.24 -14.57
CA LEU A 116 26.90 -38.53 -14.98
C LEU A 116 26.59 -38.59 -16.48
N ILE A 117 26.03 -37.50 -17.03
CA ILE A 117 25.69 -37.40 -18.45
C ILE A 117 26.86 -36.96 -19.32
N GLY A 118 27.99 -36.57 -18.71
CA GLY A 118 29.17 -36.10 -19.47
C GLY A 118 28.89 -34.78 -20.21
N ALA A 119 28.34 -33.79 -19.52
CA ALA A 119 28.10 -32.48 -20.12
C ALA A 119 29.40 -31.79 -20.53
N GLY A 120 29.39 -31.07 -21.66
CA GLY A 120 30.59 -30.39 -22.20
C GLY A 120 31.05 -29.22 -21.34
N HIS A 121 30.12 -28.35 -20.90
CA HIS A 121 30.40 -27.23 -20.02
C HIS A 121 29.25 -26.96 -19.07
N PHE A 122 29.55 -26.64 -17.80
CA PHE A 122 28.59 -26.36 -16.76
C PHE A 122 28.56 -24.84 -16.46
N HIS A 123 27.40 -24.20 -16.63
CA HIS A 123 27.19 -22.78 -16.39
C HIS A 123 26.33 -22.59 -15.14
N HIS A 124 26.93 -22.08 -14.07
CA HIS A 124 26.23 -21.79 -12.81
C HIS A 124 25.84 -20.32 -12.71
N VAL A 125 24.55 -20.06 -12.61
CA VAL A 125 24.03 -18.70 -12.35
C VAL A 125 23.90 -18.49 -10.86
N SER A 126 24.94 -17.90 -10.28
CA SER A 126 25.04 -17.49 -8.88
C SER A 126 24.35 -16.13 -8.64
N SER A 127 24.93 -15.24 -7.88
CA SER A 127 24.52 -13.86 -7.65
C SER A 127 25.70 -13.08 -7.07
N ILE A 128 25.71 -11.74 -7.21
CA ILE A 128 26.63 -10.88 -6.45
C ILE A 128 26.46 -11.08 -4.93
N ALA A 129 25.32 -11.61 -4.46
CA ALA A 129 25.07 -11.97 -3.07
C ALA A 129 26.06 -12.99 -2.50
N ALA A 130 26.75 -13.77 -3.33
CA ALA A 130 27.80 -14.70 -2.90
C ALA A 130 29.00 -14.00 -2.22
N ALA A 131 29.18 -12.69 -2.44
CA ALA A 131 30.20 -11.86 -1.76
C ALA A 131 29.83 -11.52 -0.30
N GLY A 132 28.59 -11.79 0.13
CA GLY A 132 28.09 -11.31 1.42
C GLY A 132 28.04 -9.79 1.48
N LEU A 133 28.40 -9.21 2.62
CA LEU A 133 28.50 -7.76 2.83
C LEU A 133 29.99 -7.32 2.89
N TYR A 134 30.80 -7.77 1.93
CA TYR A 134 32.19 -7.42 1.84
C TYR A 134 32.40 -5.90 1.71
N GLU A 135 33.27 -5.33 2.51
CA GLU A 135 33.55 -3.87 2.45
C GLU A 135 34.67 -3.57 1.48
N GLY A 136 34.32 -3.00 0.30
CA GLY A 136 35.29 -2.63 -0.71
C GLY A 136 34.87 -3.01 -2.14
N VAL A 137 35.87 -3.31 -2.99
CA VAL A 137 35.65 -3.75 -4.36
C VAL A 137 35.84 -5.25 -4.46
N PHE A 138 34.76 -5.97 -4.70
CA PHE A 138 34.78 -7.41 -4.90
C PHE A 138 35.01 -7.72 -6.38
N ARG A 139 36.12 -8.39 -6.67
CA ARG A 139 36.53 -8.71 -8.07
C ARG A 139 35.98 -10.06 -8.48
N GLU A 140 36.01 -10.34 -9.76
CA GLU A 140 35.50 -11.57 -10.35
C GLU A 140 36.33 -12.79 -9.95
N ASP A 141 37.63 -12.63 -9.68
CA ASP A 141 38.53 -13.68 -9.18
C ASP A 141 38.35 -14.00 -7.68
N MET A 142 37.70 -13.11 -6.92
CA MET A 142 37.52 -13.28 -5.48
C MET A 142 36.37 -14.24 -5.16
N PHE A 143 36.54 -15.01 -4.10
CA PHE A 143 35.52 -15.91 -3.55
C PHE A 143 35.69 -16.12 -2.03
N ASP A 144 36.88 -16.52 -1.60
CA ASP A 144 37.16 -16.83 -0.18
C ASP A 144 37.19 -15.57 0.70
N GLU A 145 37.28 -14.41 0.10
CA GLU A 145 37.24 -13.10 0.75
C GLU A 145 35.82 -12.62 1.09
N ALA A 146 34.77 -13.41 0.79
CA ALA A 146 33.39 -13.08 1.15
C ALA A 146 33.21 -12.89 2.65
N GLU A 147 32.46 -11.85 3.07
CA GLU A 147 32.29 -11.49 4.47
C GLU A 147 30.81 -11.29 4.83
N ASN A 148 30.46 -11.52 6.09
CA ASN A 148 29.12 -11.22 6.64
C ASN A 148 27.97 -11.79 5.80
N TYR A 149 28.08 -13.07 5.43
CA TYR A 149 27.06 -13.79 4.64
C TYR A 149 26.16 -14.70 5.48
N GLU A 150 25.92 -14.33 6.74
CA GLU A 150 25.07 -15.09 7.68
C GLU A 150 23.58 -15.08 7.27
N HIS A 151 23.15 -14.11 6.49
CA HIS A 151 21.78 -14.10 5.96
C HIS A 151 21.56 -15.34 5.05
N PRO A 152 20.45 -16.10 5.23
CA PRO A 152 20.23 -17.38 4.54
C PRO A 152 20.41 -17.30 3.02
N TYR A 153 19.98 -16.22 2.39
CA TYR A 153 20.15 -16.03 0.96
C TYR A 153 21.62 -15.87 0.55
N PHE A 154 22.40 -15.06 1.28
CA PHE A 154 23.83 -14.86 1.00
C PHE A 154 24.61 -16.17 1.24
N MET A 155 24.34 -16.82 2.37
CA MET A 155 24.94 -18.08 2.75
C MET A 155 24.70 -19.16 1.70
N THR A 156 23.44 -19.36 1.29
CA THR A 156 23.13 -20.41 0.32
C THR A 156 23.69 -20.13 -1.08
N LYS A 157 23.82 -18.86 -1.50
CA LYS A 157 24.49 -18.49 -2.75
C LYS A 157 25.99 -18.72 -2.69
N HIS A 158 26.62 -18.39 -1.58
CA HIS A 158 28.04 -18.67 -1.36
C HIS A 158 28.32 -20.19 -1.34
N GLU A 159 27.59 -20.96 -0.55
CA GLU A 159 27.77 -22.40 -0.45
C GLU A 159 27.48 -23.13 -1.78
N SER A 160 26.48 -22.70 -2.54
CA SER A 160 26.22 -23.28 -3.87
C SER A 160 27.39 -23.05 -4.83
N GLU A 161 28.00 -21.87 -4.83
CA GLU A 161 29.18 -21.58 -5.65
C GLU A 161 30.42 -22.35 -5.18
N LYS A 162 30.60 -22.54 -3.88
CA LYS A 162 31.65 -23.37 -3.29
C LYS A 162 31.59 -24.83 -3.79
N ILE A 163 30.38 -25.39 -3.90
CA ILE A 163 30.16 -26.72 -4.46
C ILE A 163 30.68 -26.77 -5.92
N ILE A 164 30.36 -25.75 -6.73
CA ILE A 164 30.86 -25.71 -8.13
C ILE A 164 32.39 -25.71 -8.16
N ARG A 165 33.03 -24.88 -7.37
CA ARG A 165 34.47 -24.71 -7.32
C ARG A 165 35.19 -25.95 -6.80
N SER A 166 34.62 -26.66 -5.83
CA SER A 166 35.28 -27.82 -5.19
C SER A 166 34.89 -29.19 -5.78
N GLU A 167 33.60 -29.36 -6.17
CA GLU A 167 33.05 -30.67 -6.51
C GLU A 167 32.81 -30.87 -8.04
N CYS A 168 32.65 -29.77 -8.82
CA CYS A 168 32.38 -29.88 -10.24
C CYS A 168 33.64 -30.39 -11.00
N ARG A 169 33.48 -31.49 -11.71
CA ARG A 169 34.55 -32.12 -12.52
C ARG A 169 34.39 -31.92 -14.02
N VAL A 170 33.29 -31.27 -14.40
CA VAL A 170 33.03 -30.80 -15.76
C VAL A 170 33.64 -29.40 -15.90
N PRO A 171 34.15 -28.95 -17.05
CA PRO A 171 34.50 -27.54 -17.24
C PRO A 171 33.35 -26.65 -16.82
N TRP A 172 33.64 -25.56 -16.08
CA TRP A 172 32.56 -24.73 -15.50
C TRP A 172 32.84 -23.25 -15.57
N SER A 173 31.75 -22.47 -15.58
CA SER A 173 31.79 -21.01 -15.41
C SER A 173 30.71 -20.58 -14.44
N VAL A 174 31.00 -19.53 -13.68
CA VAL A 174 30.05 -18.89 -12.73
C VAL A 174 29.68 -17.52 -13.26
N TYR A 175 28.40 -17.19 -13.14
CA TYR A 175 27.86 -15.87 -13.48
C TYR A 175 27.19 -15.29 -12.25
N ARG A 176 27.58 -14.08 -11.87
CA ARG A 176 27.03 -13.37 -10.72
C ARG A 176 26.25 -12.15 -11.17
N PRO A 177 24.97 -12.32 -11.57
CA PRO A 177 24.13 -11.17 -11.88
C PRO A 177 23.90 -10.30 -10.62
N ALA A 178 23.78 -8.99 -10.86
CA ALA A 178 23.31 -8.03 -9.90
C ALA A 178 21.82 -8.21 -9.61
N MET A 179 21.17 -7.22 -9.01
CA MET A 179 19.72 -7.21 -8.82
C MET A 179 19.03 -7.12 -10.17
N VAL A 180 18.40 -8.22 -10.59
CA VAL A 180 17.77 -8.34 -11.90
C VAL A 180 16.38 -7.73 -11.86
N VAL A 181 16.17 -6.75 -12.72
CA VAL A 181 14.86 -6.10 -12.92
C VAL A 181 14.21 -6.52 -14.24
N GLY A 182 13.05 -5.98 -14.55
CA GLY A 182 12.30 -6.24 -15.77
C GLY A 182 13.10 -5.97 -17.04
N ASP A 183 12.52 -6.37 -18.15
CA ASP A 183 13.09 -6.21 -19.49
C ASP A 183 13.23 -4.73 -19.88
N SER A 184 14.38 -4.31 -20.37
CA SER A 184 14.67 -2.90 -20.66
C SER A 184 13.88 -2.37 -21.87
N VAL A 185 13.36 -3.25 -22.72
CA VAL A 185 12.59 -2.87 -23.93
C VAL A 185 11.08 -2.89 -23.65
N THR A 186 10.59 -3.90 -22.94
CA THR A 186 9.15 -4.11 -22.71
C THR A 186 8.67 -3.72 -21.33
N GLY A 187 9.57 -3.59 -20.35
CA GLY A 187 9.24 -3.41 -18.94
C GLY A 187 8.77 -4.70 -18.24
N GLU A 188 8.60 -5.81 -18.96
CA GLU A 188 8.00 -7.04 -18.44
C GLU A 188 8.77 -7.59 -17.24
N MET A 189 8.06 -7.82 -16.15
CA MET A 189 8.55 -8.45 -14.93
C MET A 189 7.54 -9.47 -14.42
N ASP A 190 8.01 -10.51 -13.71
CA ASP A 190 7.14 -11.61 -13.27
C ASP A 190 6.57 -11.38 -11.87
N LYS A 191 7.23 -10.57 -11.03
CA LYS A 191 6.81 -10.29 -9.66
C LYS A 191 7.39 -8.97 -9.13
N VAL A 192 6.82 -8.52 -8.04
CA VAL A 192 7.29 -7.34 -7.30
C VAL A 192 8.33 -7.77 -6.27
N ASP A 193 9.60 -7.40 -6.49
CA ASP A 193 10.70 -7.57 -5.55
C ASP A 193 11.77 -6.49 -5.74
N GLY A 194 12.80 -6.48 -4.90
CA GLY A 194 13.90 -5.52 -5.02
C GLY A 194 13.42 -4.06 -5.02
N PRO A 195 13.80 -3.24 -6.03
CA PRO A 195 13.46 -1.82 -6.06
C PRO A 195 11.95 -1.55 -6.26
N TYR A 196 11.17 -2.55 -6.70
CA TYR A 196 9.73 -2.41 -6.93
C TYR A 196 8.91 -2.24 -5.64
N TYR A 197 9.44 -2.65 -4.50
CA TYR A 197 8.79 -2.37 -3.21
C TYR A 197 8.58 -0.88 -2.97
N PHE A 198 9.45 -0.02 -3.51
CA PHE A 198 9.29 1.44 -3.39
C PHE A 198 8.23 2.02 -4.32
N PHE A 199 7.76 1.28 -5.32
CA PHE A 199 6.81 1.82 -6.31
C PHE A 199 5.51 2.25 -5.67
N LYS A 200 5.01 1.51 -4.68
CA LYS A 200 3.81 1.89 -3.95
C LYS A 200 3.99 3.18 -3.14
N LEU A 201 5.16 3.36 -2.54
CA LEU A 201 5.51 4.60 -1.85
C LEU A 201 5.56 5.79 -2.83
N ILE A 202 6.25 5.63 -3.96
CA ILE A 202 6.35 6.65 -5.01
C ILE A 202 4.95 7.00 -5.57
N GLN A 203 4.09 6.01 -5.79
CA GLN A 203 2.71 6.22 -6.24
C GLN A 203 1.90 7.05 -5.23
N ARG A 204 2.01 6.74 -3.93
CA ARG A 204 1.37 7.53 -2.86
C ARG A 204 1.91 8.96 -2.81
N MET A 205 3.23 9.15 -2.94
CA MET A 205 3.84 10.49 -3.00
C MET A 205 3.29 11.29 -4.19
N ARG A 206 3.17 10.69 -5.38
CA ARG A 206 2.57 11.31 -6.57
C ARG A 206 1.12 11.75 -6.33
N GLN A 207 0.34 10.97 -5.57
CA GLN A 207 -1.07 11.28 -5.28
C GLN A 207 -1.25 12.37 -4.21
N LEU A 208 -0.34 12.45 -3.24
CA LEU A 208 -0.48 13.33 -2.06
C LEU A 208 0.24 14.67 -2.22
N LEU A 209 1.31 14.71 -3.00
CA LEU A 209 2.19 15.88 -3.12
C LEU A 209 2.20 16.42 -4.55
N PRO A 210 2.16 17.73 -4.75
CA PRO A 210 2.33 18.31 -6.07
C PRO A 210 3.74 18.07 -6.59
N PRO A 211 3.95 17.88 -7.93
CA PRO A 211 5.25 17.53 -8.52
C PRO A 211 6.38 18.53 -8.27
N TRP A 212 6.05 19.79 -7.97
CA TRP A 212 7.02 20.86 -7.70
C TRP A 212 7.51 20.89 -6.24
N LEU A 213 6.84 20.18 -5.33
CA LEU A 213 7.25 20.12 -3.92
C LEU A 213 8.45 19.17 -3.77
N PRO A 214 9.63 19.64 -3.30
CA PRO A 214 10.75 18.74 -3.06
C PRO A 214 10.40 17.73 -1.96
N SER A 215 10.71 16.47 -2.21
CA SER A 215 10.54 15.42 -1.22
C SER A 215 11.89 15.00 -0.61
N ILE A 216 11.80 14.38 0.57
CA ILE A 216 12.98 13.88 1.29
C ILE A 216 13.26 12.47 0.80
N GLY A 217 14.47 12.26 0.25
CA GLY A 217 14.99 10.94 -0.11
C GLY A 217 15.93 10.39 0.99
N LEU A 218 16.17 9.09 0.95
CA LEU A 218 17.18 8.44 1.78
C LEU A 218 18.48 8.33 1.00
N GLU A 219 19.56 8.87 1.52
CA GLU A 219 20.90 8.57 1.02
C GLU A 219 21.33 7.23 1.63
N GLY A 220 21.20 6.15 0.82
CA GLY A 220 21.60 4.81 1.20
C GLY A 220 22.94 4.40 0.62
N GLY A 221 23.32 3.15 0.85
CA GLY A 221 24.48 2.51 0.22
C GLY A 221 24.36 2.42 -1.30
N ARG A 222 25.25 1.64 -1.90
CA ARG A 222 25.22 1.39 -3.35
C ARG A 222 24.30 0.22 -3.65
N ILE A 223 23.69 0.27 -4.82
CA ILE A 223 22.88 -0.80 -5.39
C ILE A 223 23.28 -0.98 -6.85
N ASN A 224 23.36 -2.21 -7.29
CA ASN A 224 23.60 -2.52 -8.68
C ASN A 224 22.36 -3.18 -9.27
N ILE A 225 21.85 -2.64 -10.36
CA ILE A 225 20.58 -3.04 -10.99
C ILE A 225 20.85 -3.29 -12.47
N VAL A 226 20.41 -4.44 -12.96
CA VAL A 226 20.54 -4.82 -14.36
C VAL A 226 19.23 -5.35 -14.91
N PRO A 227 18.87 -5.08 -16.17
CA PRO A 227 17.67 -5.65 -16.77
C PRO A 227 17.90 -7.09 -17.20
N VAL A 228 16.81 -7.88 -17.22
CA VAL A 228 16.86 -9.31 -17.50
C VAL A 228 17.36 -9.64 -18.90
N ASP A 229 17.03 -8.83 -19.89
CA ASP A 229 17.50 -8.96 -21.27
C ASP A 229 19.03 -8.85 -21.37
N PHE A 230 19.65 -7.88 -20.68
CA PHE A 230 21.11 -7.80 -20.58
C PHE A 230 21.71 -9.07 -19.95
N VAL A 231 21.13 -9.56 -18.85
CA VAL A 231 21.63 -10.77 -18.18
C VAL A 231 21.56 -11.98 -19.11
N VAL A 232 20.46 -12.13 -19.84
CA VAL A 232 20.27 -13.24 -20.79
C VAL A 232 21.23 -13.12 -21.97
N ASP A 233 21.38 -11.94 -22.57
CA ASP A 233 22.26 -11.70 -23.69
C ASP A 233 23.74 -11.86 -23.29
N ALA A 234 24.12 -11.43 -22.10
CA ALA A 234 25.46 -11.61 -21.56
C ALA A 234 25.77 -13.09 -21.28
N LEU A 235 24.83 -13.82 -20.64
CA LEU A 235 24.96 -15.27 -20.44
C LEU A 235 25.16 -16.00 -21.78
N ASP A 236 24.30 -15.69 -22.75
CA ASP A 236 24.40 -16.31 -24.07
C ASP A 236 25.72 -15.99 -24.79
N ALA A 237 26.12 -14.72 -24.78
CA ALA A 237 27.35 -14.29 -25.47
C ALA A 237 28.62 -14.85 -24.82
N ILE A 238 28.70 -14.93 -23.50
CA ILE A 238 29.90 -15.41 -22.79
C ILE A 238 29.98 -16.94 -22.84
N SER A 239 28.87 -17.65 -22.61
CA SER A 239 28.85 -19.11 -22.51
C SER A 239 29.27 -19.82 -23.78
N HIS A 240 29.25 -19.16 -24.93
CA HIS A 240 29.67 -19.72 -26.22
C HIS A 240 31.10 -19.30 -26.66
N LYS A 241 31.86 -18.64 -25.76
CA LYS A 241 33.26 -18.30 -26.02
C LYS A 241 34.20 -19.44 -25.65
N ALA A 242 35.37 -19.43 -26.23
CA ALA A 242 36.49 -20.28 -25.81
C ALA A 242 37.08 -19.74 -24.48
N ASP A 243 37.83 -20.57 -23.80
CA ASP A 243 38.64 -20.22 -22.61
C ASP A 243 37.85 -19.61 -21.45
N ILE A 244 36.63 -20.13 -21.17
CA ILE A 244 35.77 -19.71 -20.06
C ILE A 244 35.82 -20.69 -18.88
N ASP A 245 36.60 -21.76 -18.95
CA ASP A 245 36.69 -22.74 -17.86
C ASP A 245 37.26 -22.12 -16.57
N LYS A 246 36.63 -22.44 -15.47
CA LYS A 246 36.95 -21.97 -14.11
C LYS A 246 36.96 -20.45 -13.97
N LYS A 247 36.20 -19.74 -14.80
CA LYS A 247 36.03 -18.28 -14.70
C LYS A 247 34.74 -17.89 -14.07
N CYS A 248 34.76 -16.74 -13.42
CA CYS A 248 33.58 -16.06 -12.83
C CYS A 248 33.38 -14.71 -13.53
N TYR A 249 32.12 -14.37 -13.80
CA TYR A 249 31.75 -13.15 -14.48
C TYR A 249 30.68 -12.40 -13.68
N HIS A 250 30.93 -11.12 -13.37
CA HIS A 250 29.95 -10.25 -12.75
C HIS A 250 29.07 -9.58 -13.83
N LEU A 251 27.80 -9.97 -13.88
CA LEU A 251 26.83 -9.36 -14.78
C LEU A 251 26.16 -8.18 -14.06
N VAL A 252 26.86 -7.07 -14.05
CA VAL A 252 26.53 -5.86 -13.28
C VAL A 252 26.57 -4.62 -14.17
N ASP A 253 25.90 -3.54 -13.74
CA ASP A 253 26.13 -2.22 -14.30
C ASP A 253 27.49 -1.70 -13.83
N PRO A 254 28.43 -1.36 -14.74
CA PRO A 254 29.77 -0.89 -14.37
C PRO A 254 29.79 0.35 -13.48
N GLU A 255 28.79 1.24 -13.62
CA GLU A 255 28.73 2.48 -12.84
C GLU A 255 28.06 2.25 -11.48
N GLY A 256 27.04 1.38 -11.41
CA GLY A 256 26.20 1.18 -10.23
C GLY A 256 25.50 2.47 -9.81
N TYR A 257 24.58 2.38 -8.88
CA TYR A 257 23.80 3.53 -8.41
C TYR A 257 23.88 3.67 -6.90
N ARG A 258 23.61 4.86 -6.37
CA ARG A 258 23.21 5.03 -4.98
C ARG A 258 21.70 4.75 -4.86
N VAL A 259 21.25 4.26 -3.73
CA VAL A 259 19.82 3.99 -3.50
C VAL A 259 18.97 5.25 -3.73
N GLY A 260 19.47 6.42 -3.26
CA GLY A 260 18.80 7.70 -3.49
C GLY A 260 18.65 8.04 -4.98
N ASP A 261 19.67 7.76 -5.80
CA ASP A 261 19.61 7.98 -7.24
C ASP A 261 18.56 7.09 -7.91
N VAL A 262 18.49 5.81 -7.50
CA VAL A 262 17.48 4.88 -8.01
C VAL A 262 16.06 5.35 -7.66
N LEU A 263 15.85 5.80 -6.42
CA LEU A 263 14.55 6.33 -5.99
C LEU A 263 14.17 7.60 -6.78
N ASP A 264 15.13 8.50 -7.04
CA ASP A 264 14.88 9.71 -7.85
C ASP A 264 14.59 9.36 -9.32
N ILE A 265 15.32 8.39 -9.90
CA ILE A 265 15.08 7.89 -11.26
C ILE A 265 13.65 7.35 -11.37
N PHE A 266 13.20 6.50 -10.45
CA PHE A 266 11.83 5.98 -10.46
C PHE A 266 10.78 7.04 -10.13
N SER A 267 11.07 8.00 -9.25
CA SER A 267 10.17 9.14 -8.99
C SER A 267 9.94 9.98 -10.25
N ARG A 268 10.98 10.23 -11.02
CA ARG A 268 10.87 10.91 -12.34
C ARG A 268 10.07 10.07 -13.33
N ALA A 269 10.34 8.78 -13.42
CA ALA A 269 9.60 7.85 -14.27
C ALA A 269 8.09 7.82 -13.94
N ALA A 270 7.77 7.96 -12.66
CA ALA A 270 6.40 8.00 -12.13
C ALA A 270 5.73 9.38 -12.23
N HIS A 271 6.41 10.43 -12.68
CA HIS A 271 5.96 11.82 -12.57
C HIS A 271 5.64 12.26 -11.12
N ALA A 272 6.33 11.68 -10.14
CA ALA A 272 6.23 12.02 -8.74
C ALA A 272 7.18 13.19 -8.37
N PRO A 273 7.02 13.79 -7.18
CA PRO A 273 7.95 14.84 -6.70
C PRO A 273 9.40 14.37 -6.70
N LYS A 274 10.31 15.27 -7.10
CA LYS A 274 11.75 14.97 -7.10
C LYS A 274 12.27 14.85 -5.68
N MET A 275 13.14 13.88 -5.43
CA MET A 275 13.83 13.71 -4.17
C MET A 275 15.11 14.60 -4.17
N ASN A 276 14.98 15.85 -3.74
CA ASN A 276 16.06 16.81 -3.75
C ASN A 276 16.74 17.00 -2.38
N LEU A 277 16.09 16.55 -1.30
CA LEU A 277 16.62 16.62 0.05
C LEU A 277 16.99 15.20 0.49
N PHE A 278 18.25 14.85 0.42
CA PHE A 278 18.73 13.56 0.90
C PHE A 278 19.14 13.67 2.37
N VAL A 279 18.47 12.91 3.23
CA VAL A 279 18.95 12.69 4.59
C VAL A 279 20.01 11.60 4.52
N ASN A 280 21.25 12.00 4.76
CA ASN A 280 22.35 11.04 4.83
C ASN A 280 22.12 10.12 6.03
N ALA A 281 21.89 8.84 5.77
CA ALA A 281 21.75 7.82 6.81
C ALA A 281 22.98 7.78 7.72
N ALA A 282 24.16 8.21 7.24
CA ALA A 282 25.36 8.37 8.06
C ALA A 282 25.25 9.52 9.08
N LEU A 283 24.38 10.53 8.88
CA LEU A 283 24.08 11.51 9.92
C LEU A 283 23.32 10.90 11.11
N LEU A 284 22.64 9.76 10.92
CA LEU A 284 22.13 8.91 12.00
C LEU A 284 23.24 8.04 12.60
N GLY A 285 24.40 7.97 11.99
CA GLY A 285 25.59 7.23 12.43
C GLY A 285 26.34 7.84 13.61
N PHE A 286 25.97 9.04 14.08
CA PHE A 286 26.34 9.54 15.41
C PHE A 286 25.77 8.69 16.56
N ILE A 287 24.76 7.89 16.27
CA ILE A 287 24.22 6.92 17.21
C ILE A 287 25.12 5.66 17.09
N PRO A 288 25.93 5.31 18.11
CA PRO A 288 26.72 4.10 18.07
C PRO A 288 25.86 2.89 17.67
N ARG A 289 26.40 1.96 16.87
CA ARG A 289 25.66 0.77 16.39
C ARG A 289 25.00 0.00 17.56
N SER A 290 25.61 0.01 18.74
CA SER A 290 25.02 -0.52 19.98
C SER A 290 23.79 0.24 20.45
N VAL A 291 23.76 1.56 20.32
CA VAL A 291 22.62 2.40 20.71
C VAL A 291 21.51 2.31 19.68
N SER A 292 21.85 2.29 18.38
CA SER A 292 20.84 2.10 17.32
C SER A 292 20.20 0.71 17.38
N LYS A 293 20.97 -0.36 17.65
CA LYS A 293 20.43 -1.70 17.93
C LYS A 293 19.57 -1.69 19.20
N GLY A 294 19.98 -0.98 20.26
CA GLY A 294 19.21 -0.81 21.47
C GLY A 294 17.89 -0.05 21.25
N LEU A 295 17.92 1.06 20.50
CA LEU A 295 16.72 1.82 20.13
C LEU A 295 15.76 1.00 19.26
N MET A 296 16.28 0.25 18.30
CA MET A 296 15.48 -0.65 17.44
C MET A 296 14.94 -1.87 18.19
N ALA A 297 15.56 -2.25 19.31
CA ALA A 297 15.07 -3.30 20.21
C ALA A 297 13.88 -2.82 21.07
N LEU A 298 13.69 -1.50 21.23
CA LEU A 298 12.58 -0.96 21.99
C LEU A 298 11.25 -1.31 21.32
N ALA A 299 10.34 -1.93 22.05
CA ALA A 299 9.04 -2.37 21.54
C ALA A 299 8.23 -1.25 20.83
N PRO A 300 8.17 0.00 21.33
CA PRO A 300 7.48 1.08 20.64
C PRO A 300 8.10 1.43 19.28
N VAL A 301 9.43 1.53 19.20
CA VAL A 301 10.15 1.87 17.95
C VAL A 301 9.94 0.76 16.91
N ARG A 302 10.06 -0.50 17.34
CA ARG A 302 9.79 -1.66 16.48
C ARG A 302 8.35 -1.70 15.98
N ARG A 303 7.35 -1.39 16.83
CA ARG A 303 5.94 -1.32 16.43
C ARG A 303 5.69 -0.23 15.40
N VAL A 304 6.21 0.98 15.60
CA VAL A 304 6.07 2.09 14.64
C VAL A 304 6.74 1.71 13.32
N ARG A 305 7.97 1.20 13.35
CA ARG A 305 8.66 0.72 12.15
C ARG A 305 7.83 -0.32 11.40
N ASN A 306 7.39 -1.36 12.09
CA ASN A 306 6.65 -2.46 11.47
C ASN A 306 5.29 -1.99 10.91
N ALA A 307 4.61 -1.07 11.59
CA ALA A 307 3.38 -0.47 11.08
C ALA A 307 3.64 0.32 9.78
N ILE A 308 4.68 1.15 9.76
CA ILE A 308 5.06 1.92 8.56
C ILE A 308 5.47 0.97 7.42
N MET A 309 6.31 -0.04 7.70
CA MET A 309 6.75 -1.01 6.71
C MET A 309 5.56 -1.78 6.13
N LYS A 310 4.64 -2.24 6.99
CA LYS A 310 3.40 -2.91 6.57
C LYS A 310 2.51 -2.01 5.71
N ASP A 311 2.30 -0.76 6.10
CA ASP A 311 1.49 0.22 5.35
C ASP A 311 2.09 0.53 3.98
N LEU A 312 3.41 0.50 3.88
CA LEU A 312 4.14 0.71 2.63
C LEU A 312 4.32 -0.58 1.81
N GLY A 313 3.94 -1.74 2.37
CA GLY A 313 4.16 -3.04 1.73
C GLY A 313 5.63 -3.44 1.63
N LEU A 314 6.49 -2.94 2.53
CA LEU A 314 7.93 -3.18 2.55
C LEU A 314 8.27 -4.39 3.44
N PRO A 315 9.02 -5.39 2.94
CA PRO A 315 9.54 -6.48 3.77
C PRO A 315 10.54 -5.97 4.82
N GLU A 316 10.55 -6.59 6.00
CA GLU A 316 11.45 -6.18 7.10
C GLU A 316 12.94 -6.28 6.71
N ASP A 317 13.32 -7.29 5.95
CA ASP A 317 14.70 -7.56 5.55
C ASP A 317 15.24 -6.64 4.45
N MET A 318 14.36 -5.84 3.84
CA MET A 318 14.73 -4.94 2.75
C MET A 318 15.80 -3.92 3.15
N LEU A 319 15.83 -3.49 4.42
CA LEU A 319 16.81 -2.53 4.92
C LEU A 319 18.26 -3.04 4.81
N THR A 320 18.47 -4.36 4.83
CA THR A 320 19.79 -4.98 4.65
C THR A 320 20.32 -4.74 3.24
N PHE A 321 19.43 -4.72 2.24
CA PHE A 321 19.80 -4.51 0.83
C PHE A 321 19.91 -3.03 0.44
N VAL A 322 19.34 -2.13 1.23
CA VAL A 322 19.41 -0.69 1.00
C VAL A 322 20.79 -0.10 1.33
N ASN A 323 21.57 -0.78 2.16
CA ASN A 323 22.89 -0.30 2.59
C ASN A 323 24.00 -1.29 2.23
N TYR A 324 24.06 -1.71 0.97
CA TYR A 324 25.05 -2.66 0.50
C TYR A 324 26.44 -1.98 0.39
N PRO A 325 27.49 -2.46 1.12
CA PRO A 325 28.77 -1.77 1.17
C PRO A 325 29.66 -2.11 -0.02
N THR A 326 29.38 -3.22 -0.73
CA THR A 326 30.25 -3.80 -1.75
C THR A 326 30.10 -3.13 -3.11
N ARG A 327 31.21 -2.87 -3.75
CA ARG A 327 31.29 -2.53 -5.19
C ARG A 327 31.74 -3.77 -5.96
N PHE A 328 31.26 -3.95 -7.15
CA PHE A 328 31.57 -5.12 -7.97
C PHE A 328 32.38 -4.68 -9.20
N ASP A 329 33.57 -5.24 -9.34
CA ASP A 329 34.37 -5.11 -10.55
C ASP A 329 33.82 -6.08 -11.61
N CYS A 330 33.78 -5.69 -12.86
CA CYS A 330 33.24 -6.48 -13.98
C CYS A 330 34.15 -6.46 -15.21
N ARG A 331 35.45 -6.26 -15.01
CA ARG A 331 36.42 -6.13 -16.13
C ARG A 331 36.51 -7.40 -16.98
N ASP A 332 36.42 -8.58 -16.37
CA ASP A 332 36.49 -9.86 -17.09
C ASP A 332 35.21 -10.09 -17.90
N ALA A 333 34.05 -9.78 -17.34
CA ALA A 333 32.76 -9.79 -18.05
C ALA A 333 32.76 -8.81 -19.23
N LEU A 334 33.22 -7.57 -19.02
CA LEU A 334 33.32 -6.57 -20.10
C LEU A 334 34.29 -7.00 -21.20
N ALA A 335 35.45 -7.58 -20.83
CA ALA A 335 36.39 -8.11 -21.78
C ALA A 335 35.80 -9.30 -22.59
N ALA A 336 35.07 -10.17 -21.88
CA ALA A 336 34.35 -11.28 -22.53
C ALA A 336 33.23 -10.80 -23.46
N LEU A 337 32.54 -9.71 -23.15
CA LEU A 337 31.47 -9.14 -23.98
C LEU A 337 31.98 -8.28 -25.13
N LYS A 338 33.26 -7.91 -25.14
CA LYS A 338 33.84 -7.09 -26.20
C LYS A 338 33.58 -7.69 -27.59
N GLY A 339 33.02 -6.89 -28.48
CA GLY A 339 32.67 -7.28 -29.85
C GLY A 339 31.34 -8.06 -30.01
N SER A 340 30.63 -8.37 -28.94
CA SER A 340 29.33 -9.05 -29.02
C SER A 340 28.15 -8.08 -29.26
N GLY A 341 28.35 -6.78 -29.06
CA GLY A 341 27.26 -5.78 -29.10
C GLY A 341 26.40 -5.76 -27.82
N VAL A 342 26.70 -6.59 -26.83
CA VAL A 342 25.95 -6.64 -25.53
C VAL A 342 26.58 -5.67 -24.56
N ALA A 343 25.76 -4.75 -24.04
CA ALA A 343 26.11 -3.79 -23.00
C ALA A 343 24.94 -3.58 -22.04
N CYS A 344 25.23 -3.30 -20.77
CA CYS A 344 24.19 -2.97 -19.81
C CYS A 344 23.60 -1.58 -20.12
N PRO A 345 22.30 -1.45 -20.39
CA PRO A 345 21.69 -0.16 -20.64
C PRO A 345 21.59 0.64 -19.33
N ASN A 346 21.64 1.98 -19.42
CA ASN A 346 21.49 2.83 -18.26
C ASN A 346 20.05 2.78 -17.72
N LEU A 347 19.91 2.67 -16.41
CA LEU A 347 18.58 2.58 -15.77
C LEU A 347 17.64 3.75 -16.14
N LYS A 348 18.18 4.94 -16.34
CA LYS A 348 17.42 6.15 -16.72
C LYS A 348 16.66 5.98 -18.03
N ASP A 349 17.19 5.16 -18.95
CA ASP A 349 16.62 5.00 -20.29
C ASP A 349 15.38 4.10 -20.30
N TYR A 350 15.25 3.19 -19.30
CA TYR A 350 14.17 2.21 -19.27
C TYR A 350 13.33 2.19 -17.99
N ALA A 351 13.70 2.94 -16.97
CA ALA A 351 12.95 2.99 -15.69
C ALA A 351 11.45 3.28 -15.87
N TRP A 352 11.11 4.15 -16.84
CA TRP A 352 9.72 4.49 -17.14
C TRP A 352 8.93 3.28 -17.68
N ARG A 353 9.57 2.36 -18.42
CA ARG A 353 8.93 1.13 -18.92
C ARG A 353 8.64 0.18 -17.77
N LEU A 354 9.57 0.06 -16.81
CA LEU A 354 9.39 -0.74 -15.61
C LEU A 354 8.23 -0.20 -14.77
N TRP A 355 8.15 1.13 -14.62
CA TRP A 355 7.07 1.78 -13.92
C TRP A 355 5.72 1.55 -14.61
N ASP A 356 5.63 1.80 -15.90
CA ASP A 356 4.41 1.65 -16.71
C ASP A 356 3.90 0.20 -16.68
N TYR A 357 4.81 -0.78 -16.81
CA TYR A 357 4.45 -2.19 -16.73
C TYR A 357 3.89 -2.56 -15.35
N TRP A 358 4.56 -2.13 -14.28
CA TRP A 358 4.11 -2.38 -12.93
C TRP A 358 2.73 -1.74 -12.67
N GLU A 359 2.54 -0.48 -13.06
CA GLU A 359 1.29 0.24 -12.83
C GLU A 359 0.10 -0.41 -13.55
N ARG A 360 0.33 -1.03 -14.70
CA ARG A 360 -0.71 -1.69 -15.51
C ARG A 360 -0.97 -3.15 -15.15
N HIS A 361 -0.01 -3.86 -14.60
CA HIS A 361 -0.11 -5.31 -14.47
C HIS A 361 0.11 -5.85 -13.05
N LEU A 362 0.87 -5.15 -12.22
CA LEU A 362 1.34 -5.67 -10.94
C LEU A 362 1.00 -4.77 -9.75
N ASP A 363 0.41 -3.59 -9.97
CA ASP A 363 -0.07 -2.76 -8.86
C ASP A 363 -1.12 -3.54 -8.06
N PRO A 364 -0.89 -3.80 -6.76
CA PRO A 364 -1.86 -4.51 -5.93
C PRO A 364 -3.26 -3.88 -5.93
N ASP A 365 -3.34 -2.58 -6.22
CA ASP A 365 -4.60 -1.84 -6.26
C ASP A 365 -5.48 -2.18 -7.47
N LEU A 366 -4.93 -2.76 -8.53
CA LEU A 366 -5.68 -3.16 -9.74
C LEU A 366 -6.78 -4.20 -9.45
N HIS A 367 -6.58 -5.02 -8.41
CA HIS A 367 -7.49 -6.11 -8.05
C HIS A 367 -8.35 -5.81 -6.83
N ILE A 368 -8.23 -4.59 -6.26
CA ILE A 368 -9.04 -4.17 -5.12
C ILE A 368 -10.32 -3.52 -5.65
N ASP A 369 -11.46 -4.16 -5.39
CA ASP A 369 -12.76 -3.53 -5.60
C ASP A 369 -12.97 -2.40 -4.61
N ARG A 370 -12.70 -1.16 -5.07
CA ARG A 370 -12.89 0.09 -4.32
C ARG A 370 -14.28 0.68 -4.54
N SER A 371 -15.23 -0.12 -4.99
CA SER A 371 -16.62 0.30 -4.98
C SER A 371 -17.21 0.25 -3.57
N LEU A 372 -18.25 1.06 -3.34
CA LEU A 372 -18.99 0.97 -2.07
C LEU A 372 -19.60 -0.43 -1.91
N ARG A 373 -20.09 -1.04 -3.00
CA ARG A 373 -20.64 -2.40 -3.00
C ARG A 373 -19.61 -3.45 -2.58
N GLY A 374 -18.41 -3.40 -3.10
CA GLY A 374 -17.31 -4.28 -2.69
C GLY A 374 -16.92 -4.09 -1.22
N THR A 375 -17.12 -2.86 -0.69
CA THR A 375 -16.79 -2.54 0.70
C THR A 375 -17.86 -3.00 1.68
N VAL A 376 -19.15 -2.73 1.42
CA VAL A 376 -20.24 -2.90 2.39
C VAL A 376 -21.26 -3.96 1.99
N GLY A 377 -21.22 -4.52 0.79
CA GLY A 377 -22.13 -5.56 0.34
C GLY A 377 -22.17 -6.76 1.30
N GLY A 378 -23.35 -7.16 1.73
CA GLY A 378 -23.56 -8.25 2.70
C GLY A 378 -23.09 -7.93 4.13
N LYS A 379 -22.73 -6.70 4.45
CA LYS A 379 -22.30 -6.27 5.80
C LYS A 379 -23.37 -5.47 6.52
N VAL A 380 -23.31 -5.46 7.85
CA VAL A 380 -24.24 -4.72 8.70
C VAL A 380 -23.72 -3.29 8.89
N VAL A 381 -24.53 -2.30 8.46
CA VAL A 381 -24.23 -0.86 8.56
C VAL A 381 -25.30 -0.21 9.43
N LEU A 382 -24.91 0.34 10.56
CA LEU A 382 -25.79 1.11 11.44
C LEU A 382 -25.55 2.61 11.24
N ILE A 383 -26.65 3.35 10.99
CA ILE A 383 -26.64 4.81 10.85
C ILE A 383 -27.55 5.43 11.89
N THR A 384 -26.98 6.16 12.87
CA THR A 384 -27.76 6.90 13.84
C THR A 384 -28.34 8.18 13.23
N GLY A 385 -29.59 8.52 13.54
CA GLY A 385 -30.29 9.64 12.91
C GLY A 385 -30.57 9.41 11.40
N GLY A 386 -30.86 8.16 11.02
CA GLY A 386 -31.07 7.74 9.64
C GLY A 386 -32.43 8.07 9.03
N SER A 387 -33.35 8.72 9.77
CA SER A 387 -34.70 9.02 9.28
C SER A 387 -34.81 10.33 8.49
N SER A 388 -33.76 11.14 8.37
CA SER A 388 -33.79 12.40 7.61
C SER A 388 -32.40 12.92 7.25
N GLY A 389 -32.34 13.86 6.31
CA GLY A 389 -31.13 14.59 5.95
C GLY A 389 -29.96 13.70 5.54
N ILE A 390 -28.76 13.97 6.07
CA ILE A 390 -27.52 13.24 5.74
C ILE A 390 -27.65 11.75 6.04
N GLY A 391 -28.23 11.39 7.19
CA GLY A 391 -28.37 10.00 7.60
C GLY A 391 -29.28 9.20 6.67
N LEU A 392 -30.37 9.79 6.19
CA LEU A 392 -31.28 9.15 5.25
C LEU A 392 -30.63 8.98 3.87
N ALA A 393 -29.95 10.02 3.37
CA ALA A 393 -29.24 9.96 2.10
C ALA A 393 -28.13 8.86 2.14
N ALA A 394 -27.40 8.79 3.26
CA ALA A 394 -26.41 7.73 3.47
C ALA A 394 -27.08 6.34 3.51
N ALA A 395 -28.20 6.20 4.24
CA ALA A 395 -28.93 4.93 4.34
C ALA A 395 -29.34 4.39 2.95
N HIS A 396 -29.89 5.26 2.10
CA HIS A 396 -30.22 4.91 0.73
C HIS A 396 -28.98 4.40 -0.04
N LYS A 397 -27.89 5.12 0.02
CA LYS A 397 -26.65 4.79 -0.67
C LYS A 397 -26.05 3.44 -0.23
N PHE A 398 -26.08 3.16 1.06
CA PHE A 398 -25.57 1.89 1.61
C PHE A 398 -26.49 0.69 1.28
N ALA A 399 -27.80 0.87 1.32
CA ALA A 399 -28.75 -0.18 0.93
C ALA A 399 -28.66 -0.50 -0.55
N GLU A 400 -28.57 0.50 -1.42
CA GLU A 400 -28.34 0.31 -2.86
C GLU A 400 -27.04 -0.45 -3.13
N ALA A 401 -26.01 -0.25 -2.31
CA ALA A 401 -24.74 -0.99 -2.38
C ALA A 401 -24.83 -2.42 -1.80
N GLY A 402 -26.01 -2.87 -1.35
CA GLY A 402 -26.25 -4.24 -0.88
C GLY A 402 -25.87 -4.49 0.57
N ALA A 403 -25.77 -3.45 1.41
CA ALA A 403 -25.59 -3.58 2.85
C ALA A 403 -26.91 -3.92 3.56
N THR A 404 -26.85 -4.67 4.66
CA THR A 404 -27.93 -4.71 5.66
C THR A 404 -27.93 -3.38 6.39
N THR A 405 -28.75 -2.44 5.92
CA THR A 405 -28.76 -1.07 6.40
C THR A 405 -29.75 -0.90 7.56
N ILE A 406 -29.20 -0.57 8.72
CA ILE A 406 -29.96 -0.33 9.96
C ILE A 406 -29.98 1.17 10.21
N ILE A 407 -31.17 1.70 10.48
CA ILE A 407 -31.37 3.09 10.84
C ILE A 407 -31.99 3.21 12.24
N CYS A 408 -31.58 4.19 13.04
CA CYS A 408 -32.27 4.53 14.28
C CYS A 408 -32.62 5.99 14.38
N GLY A 409 -33.67 6.29 15.13
CA GLY A 409 -34.19 7.64 15.38
C GLY A 409 -35.29 7.61 16.42
N ARG A 410 -35.66 8.79 16.97
CA ARG A 410 -36.68 8.90 18.05
C ARG A 410 -38.10 8.80 17.53
N ASP A 411 -38.35 9.26 16.33
CA ASP A 411 -39.67 9.38 15.72
C ASP A 411 -39.96 8.15 14.86
N ALA A 412 -40.84 7.29 15.37
CA ALA A 412 -41.20 6.04 14.68
C ALA A 412 -41.94 6.31 13.35
N GLY A 413 -42.74 7.40 13.24
CA GLY A 413 -43.39 7.75 11.99
C GLY A 413 -42.40 8.11 10.88
N LYS A 414 -41.40 8.93 11.20
CA LYS A 414 -40.31 9.25 10.21
C LYS A 414 -39.43 8.08 9.86
N LEU A 415 -39.25 7.14 10.76
CA LEU A 415 -38.54 5.88 10.46
C LEU A 415 -39.35 5.05 9.48
N GLU A 416 -40.67 4.92 9.67
CA GLU A 416 -41.53 4.18 8.75
C GLU A 416 -41.61 4.86 7.39
N GLU A 417 -41.71 6.19 7.33
CA GLU A 417 -41.60 6.95 6.07
C GLU A 417 -40.30 6.68 5.34
N ALA A 418 -39.17 6.64 6.05
CA ALA A 418 -37.87 6.31 5.48
C ALA A 418 -37.82 4.87 4.96
N CYS A 419 -38.40 3.92 5.70
CA CYS A 419 -38.51 2.53 5.26
C CYS A 419 -39.39 2.39 4.01
N GLN A 420 -40.48 3.16 3.92
CA GLN A 420 -41.34 3.16 2.74
C GLN A 420 -40.59 3.71 1.52
N GLN A 421 -39.86 4.82 1.66
CA GLN A 421 -39.02 5.37 0.58
C GLN A 421 -37.98 4.36 0.09
N ALA A 422 -37.42 3.53 0.97
CA ALA A 422 -36.49 2.48 0.59
C ALA A 422 -37.18 1.38 -0.22
N ARG A 423 -38.36 0.91 0.24
CA ARG A 423 -39.18 -0.09 -0.47
C ARG A 423 -39.56 0.39 -1.87
N ASP A 424 -39.95 1.66 -2.03
CA ASP A 424 -40.30 2.27 -3.31
C ASP A 424 -39.12 2.29 -4.30
N LYS A 425 -37.88 2.26 -3.78
CA LYS A 425 -36.64 2.19 -4.57
C LYS A 425 -36.10 0.75 -4.74
N GLY A 426 -36.81 -0.26 -4.23
CA GLY A 426 -36.46 -1.68 -4.41
C GLY A 426 -35.47 -2.26 -3.41
N TYR A 427 -35.23 -1.60 -2.25
CA TYR A 427 -34.42 -2.13 -1.15
C TYR A 427 -35.09 -1.90 0.21
N SER A 428 -34.49 -2.32 1.32
CA SER A 428 -35.11 -2.20 2.63
C SER A 428 -34.15 -1.65 3.69
N PHE A 429 -34.71 -0.94 4.68
CA PHE A 429 -34.04 -0.60 5.92
C PHE A 429 -34.61 -1.43 7.07
N VAL A 430 -33.75 -1.72 8.06
CA VAL A 430 -34.17 -2.20 9.37
C VAL A 430 -34.21 -0.97 10.30
N ALA A 431 -35.36 -0.65 10.86
CA ALA A 431 -35.56 0.57 11.64
C ALA A 431 -35.76 0.27 13.13
N TYR A 432 -35.04 1.01 13.98
CA TYR A 432 -35.18 0.91 15.43
C TYR A 432 -35.53 2.28 16.02
N PRO A 433 -36.72 2.43 16.66
CA PRO A 433 -37.02 3.60 17.49
C PRO A 433 -36.10 3.62 18.71
N ALA A 434 -35.24 4.65 18.80
CA ALA A 434 -34.34 4.83 19.93
C ALA A 434 -33.97 6.30 20.12
N ASP A 435 -34.02 6.80 21.35
CA ASP A 435 -33.45 8.09 21.72
C ASP A 435 -32.03 7.91 22.26
N ILE A 436 -31.06 8.15 21.42
CA ILE A 436 -29.65 8.01 21.84
C ILE A 436 -29.18 9.12 22.80
N ALA A 437 -30.01 10.08 23.13
CA ALA A 437 -29.75 10.99 24.24
C ALA A 437 -30.12 10.36 25.61
N ASP A 438 -30.85 9.26 25.62
CA ASP A 438 -31.15 8.49 26.83
C ASP A 438 -30.21 7.27 26.92
N MET A 439 -29.47 7.16 28.01
CA MET A 439 -28.49 6.11 28.20
C MET A 439 -29.12 4.71 28.34
N ALA A 440 -30.26 4.61 29.02
CA ALA A 440 -30.98 3.38 29.21
C ALA A 440 -31.55 2.87 27.85
N ASP A 441 -32.06 3.80 27.05
CA ASP A 441 -32.55 3.49 25.71
C ASP A 441 -31.42 3.10 24.76
N CYS A 442 -30.25 3.72 24.88
CA CYS A 442 -29.02 3.23 24.17
C CYS A 442 -28.68 1.79 24.49
N ASP A 443 -28.71 1.42 25.79
CA ASP A 443 -28.38 0.06 26.21
C ASP A 443 -29.41 -0.97 25.71
N ARG A 444 -30.71 -0.63 25.79
CA ARG A 444 -31.79 -1.45 25.23
C ARG A 444 -31.60 -1.68 23.72
N PHE A 445 -31.36 -0.57 22.99
CA PHE A 445 -31.17 -0.59 21.55
C PHE A 445 -29.97 -1.43 21.14
N VAL A 446 -28.82 -1.21 21.77
CA VAL A 446 -27.60 -1.99 21.50
C VAL A 446 -27.81 -3.47 21.78
N LYS A 447 -28.41 -3.82 22.94
CA LYS A 447 -28.70 -5.20 23.32
C LYS A 447 -29.62 -5.90 22.29
N GLN A 448 -30.67 -5.20 21.86
CA GLN A 448 -31.60 -5.71 20.86
C GLN A 448 -30.90 -5.98 19.53
N LEU A 449 -30.12 -5.01 19.02
CA LEU A 449 -29.43 -5.13 17.76
C LEU A 449 -28.37 -6.25 17.78
N LEU A 450 -27.65 -6.40 18.91
CA LEU A 450 -26.69 -7.50 19.07
C LEU A 450 -27.38 -8.86 19.04
N ALA A 451 -28.58 -8.99 19.63
CA ALA A 451 -29.33 -10.24 19.63
C ALA A 451 -29.86 -10.58 18.23
N GLU A 452 -30.31 -9.60 17.45
CA GLU A 452 -30.93 -9.82 16.14
C GLU A 452 -29.92 -9.91 14.99
N HIS A 453 -28.80 -9.17 15.05
CA HIS A 453 -27.81 -9.07 13.96
C HIS A 453 -26.41 -9.53 14.35
N GLY A 454 -26.15 -9.90 15.59
CA GLY A 454 -24.82 -10.34 16.05
C GLY A 454 -23.79 -9.19 16.16
N GLY A 455 -24.13 -7.98 15.74
CA GLY A 455 -23.26 -6.81 15.78
C GLY A 455 -23.31 -5.98 14.50
N VAL A 456 -22.40 -4.99 14.41
CA VAL A 456 -22.28 -4.10 13.25
C VAL A 456 -20.85 -4.13 12.69
N ASP A 457 -20.71 -4.03 11.37
CA ASP A 457 -19.42 -3.90 10.69
C ASP A 457 -19.02 -2.41 10.54
N PHE A 458 -20.01 -1.57 10.27
CA PHE A 458 -19.86 -0.12 10.13
C PHE A 458 -20.85 0.58 11.03
N LEU A 459 -20.35 1.46 11.91
CA LEU A 459 -21.16 2.34 12.75
C LEU A 459 -20.99 3.78 12.28
N ILE A 460 -22.07 4.40 11.78
CA ILE A 460 -22.09 5.80 11.36
C ILE A 460 -22.83 6.63 12.39
N ASN A 461 -22.09 7.31 13.25
CA ASN A 461 -22.60 8.22 14.25
C ASN A 461 -22.94 9.56 13.60
N ASN A 462 -24.14 9.64 13.03
CA ASN A 462 -24.63 10.83 12.35
C ASN A 462 -25.63 11.63 13.18
N ALA A 463 -26.38 10.98 14.08
CA ALA A 463 -27.34 11.70 14.91
C ALA A 463 -26.69 12.87 15.66
N GLY A 464 -27.37 14.02 15.65
CA GLY A 464 -26.84 15.21 16.30
C GLY A 464 -27.83 16.34 16.32
N ARG A 465 -27.54 17.34 17.13
CA ARG A 465 -28.26 18.56 17.25
C ARG A 465 -27.33 19.76 17.18
N SER A 466 -27.71 20.79 16.44
CA SER A 466 -27.00 22.06 16.37
C SER A 466 -27.86 23.14 17.02
N ILE A 467 -27.25 23.98 17.84
CA ILE A 467 -27.87 25.17 18.42
C ILE A 467 -26.99 26.35 18.01
N ARG A 468 -27.60 27.33 17.33
CA ARG A 468 -26.96 28.58 16.96
C ARG A 468 -27.46 29.69 17.90
N ARG A 469 -26.64 30.10 18.87
CA ARG A 469 -26.94 31.13 19.87
C ARG A 469 -25.67 31.79 20.38
N ALA A 470 -25.65 33.11 20.52
CA ALA A 470 -24.54 33.83 21.16
C ALA A 470 -24.43 33.43 22.64
N ILE A 471 -23.24 33.46 23.21
CA ILE A 471 -23.02 33.17 24.64
C ILE A 471 -23.79 34.15 25.50
N GLU A 472 -23.79 35.42 25.12
CA GLU A 472 -24.58 36.46 25.82
C GLU A 472 -26.09 36.14 25.90
N SER A 473 -26.64 35.47 24.89
CA SER A 473 -28.05 35.03 24.86
C SER A 473 -28.25 33.64 25.51
N SER A 474 -27.27 33.12 26.22
CA SER A 474 -27.27 31.75 26.77
C SER A 474 -27.04 31.69 28.26
N TYR A 475 -26.92 32.82 28.97
CA TYR A 475 -26.63 32.87 30.41
C TYR A 475 -27.66 32.13 31.28
N ASP A 476 -28.91 32.16 30.90
CA ASP A 476 -30.02 31.47 31.55
C ASP A 476 -30.42 30.14 30.87
N ARG A 477 -29.61 29.67 29.92
CA ARG A 477 -29.96 28.54 29.07
C ARG A 477 -28.88 27.44 29.05
N PHE A 478 -28.33 27.16 30.22
CA PHE A 478 -27.28 26.14 30.34
C PHE A 478 -27.73 24.76 29.84
N HIS A 479 -29.03 24.45 29.95
CA HIS A 479 -29.63 23.23 29.40
C HIS A 479 -29.40 23.04 27.87
N ASP A 480 -29.10 24.10 27.11
CA ASP A 480 -28.75 23.99 25.71
C ASP A 480 -27.38 23.31 25.52
N TYR A 481 -26.43 23.53 26.42
CA TYR A 481 -25.14 22.86 26.46
C TYR A 481 -25.30 21.40 26.89
N GLU A 482 -26.06 21.14 27.97
CA GLU A 482 -26.29 19.79 28.51
C GLU A 482 -26.92 18.88 27.46
N ARG A 483 -28.05 19.27 26.87
CA ARG A 483 -28.73 18.41 25.86
C ARG A 483 -27.97 18.28 24.54
N THR A 484 -27.10 19.25 24.20
CA THR A 484 -26.22 19.13 23.02
C THR A 484 -25.11 18.15 23.31
N MET A 485 -24.46 18.22 24.45
CA MET A 485 -23.46 17.26 24.92
C MET A 485 -24.08 15.88 25.07
N GLN A 486 -25.27 15.76 25.63
CA GLN A 486 -25.94 14.49 25.88
C GLN A 486 -26.16 13.69 24.58
N LEU A 487 -26.64 14.37 23.52
CA LEU A 487 -26.88 13.72 22.24
C LEU A 487 -25.58 13.52 21.41
N ASN A 488 -24.83 14.62 21.21
CA ASN A 488 -23.73 14.63 20.24
C ASN A 488 -22.46 13.91 20.73
N TYR A 489 -22.31 13.79 22.06
CA TYR A 489 -21.16 13.18 22.70
C TYR A 489 -21.51 11.92 23.49
N PHE A 490 -22.23 12.05 24.62
CA PHE A 490 -22.46 10.92 25.50
C PHE A 490 -23.26 9.79 24.82
N GLY A 491 -24.35 10.12 24.13
CA GLY A 491 -25.13 9.12 23.38
C GLY A 491 -24.36 8.45 22.27
N CYS A 492 -23.60 9.24 21.50
CA CYS A 492 -22.70 8.73 20.49
C CYS A 492 -21.68 7.72 21.07
N LEU A 493 -21.06 8.08 22.21
CA LEU A 493 -20.11 7.20 22.89
C LEU A 493 -20.77 5.93 23.41
N ARG A 494 -21.97 6.06 24.06
CA ARG A 494 -22.67 4.90 24.63
C ARG A 494 -22.98 3.85 23.58
N VAL A 495 -23.51 4.27 22.44
CA VAL A 495 -23.76 3.38 21.29
C VAL A 495 -22.45 2.78 20.78
N THR A 496 -21.40 3.59 20.61
CA THR A 496 -20.10 3.10 20.12
C THR A 496 -19.51 2.06 21.06
N MET A 497 -19.45 2.35 22.35
CA MET A 497 -18.91 1.42 23.37
C MET A 497 -19.70 0.12 23.45
N GLY A 498 -21.00 0.14 23.14
CA GLY A 498 -21.82 -1.05 23.10
C GLY A 498 -21.45 -2.03 21.99
N PHE A 499 -20.98 -1.54 20.83
CA PHE A 499 -20.59 -2.39 19.71
C PHE A 499 -19.10 -2.70 19.66
N LEU A 500 -18.24 -1.89 20.29
CA LEU A 500 -16.77 -2.08 20.27
C LEU A 500 -16.32 -3.49 20.72
N PRO A 501 -16.83 -4.09 21.81
CA PRO A 501 -16.39 -5.42 22.23
C PRO A 501 -16.55 -6.48 21.13
N GLY A 502 -17.68 -6.46 20.42
CA GLY A 502 -17.93 -7.35 19.29
C GLY A 502 -17.01 -7.10 18.09
N MET A 503 -16.70 -5.83 17.81
CA MET A 503 -15.72 -5.46 16.77
C MET A 503 -14.31 -5.95 17.13
N VAL A 504 -13.90 -5.78 18.39
CA VAL A 504 -12.59 -6.24 18.92
C VAL A 504 -12.47 -7.76 18.78
N ALA A 505 -13.50 -8.51 19.21
CA ALA A 505 -13.50 -9.97 19.14
C ALA A 505 -13.33 -10.47 17.69
N ARG A 506 -13.96 -9.80 16.72
CA ARG A 506 -13.84 -10.12 15.30
C ARG A 506 -12.60 -9.52 14.63
N LYS A 507 -11.83 -8.67 15.33
CA LYS A 507 -10.71 -7.86 14.78
C LYS A 507 -11.11 -7.08 13.52
N LYS A 508 -12.34 -6.60 13.48
CA LYS A 508 -12.92 -5.95 12.30
C LYS A 508 -14.05 -5.02 12.69
N GLY A 509 -13.95 -3.77 12.31
CA GLY A 509 -14.97 -2.76 12.53
C GLY A 509 -14.54 -1.40 11.99
N HIS A 510 -15.51 -0.56 11.66
CA HIS A 510 -15.25 0.82 11.28
C HIS A 510 -16.29 1.76 11.91
N VAL A 511 -15.81 2.74 12.67
CA VAL A 511 -16.63 3.78 13.29
C VAL A 511 -16.40 5.09 12.57
N VAL A 512 -17.46 5.67 12.02
CA VAL A 512 -17.45 6.96 11.32
C VAL A 512 -18.23 7.98 12.17
N ASN A 513 -17.54 8.98 12.68
CA ASN A 513 -18.12 10.03 13.49
C ASN A 513 -18.35 11.30 12.66
N ILE A 514 -19.62 11.69 12.49
CA ILE A 514 -19.97 12.94 11.80
C ILE A 514 -19.76 14.11 12.76
N SER A 515 -18.66 14.80 12.55
CA SER A 515 -18.29 16.04 13.23
C SER A 515 -18.70 17.26 12.40
N SER A 516 -18.02 18.37 12.53
CA SER A 516 -18.34 19.62 11.83
C SER A 516 -17.09 20.41 11.47
N ILE A 517 -17.14 21.11 10.35
CA ILE A 517 -16.17 22.14 9.99
C ILE A 517 -16.05 23.21 11.09
N GLY A 518 -17.13 23.43 11.85
CA GLY A 518 -17.16 24.35 12.98
C GLY A 518 -16.11 24.06 14.05
N VAL A 519 -15.70 22.79 14.23
CA VAL A 519 -14.61 22.40 15.13
C VAL A 519 -13.25 22.92 14.65
N LEU A 520 -13.05 23.02 13.33
CA LEU A 520 -11.81 23.48 12.74
C LEU A 520 -11.71 25.01 12.70
N THR A 521 -12.86 25.66 12.52
CA THR A 521 -12.95 27.12 12.34
C THR A 521 -13.35 27.86 13.62
N ASN A 522 -13.82 27.15 14.66
CA ASN A 522 -14.32 27.72 15.91
C ASN A 522 -15.37 28.79 15.69
N ALA A 523 -16.39 28.49 14.86
CA ALA A 523 -17.42 29.43 14.44
C ALA A 523 -18.19 30.03 15.61
N PRO A 524 -18.27 31.36 15.75
CA PRO A 524 -19.03 32.01 16.84
C PRO A 524 -20.52 31.69 16.75
N ARG A 525 -21.23 31.78 17.85
CA ARG A 525 -22.66 31.43 18.07
C ARG A 525 -22.92 29.91 18.09
N PHE A 526 -21.93 29.07 17.97
CA PHE A 526 -22.08 27.62 18.01
C PHE A 526 -21.36 26.98 19.21
N SER A 527 -21.11 27.74 20.28
CA SER A 527 -20.27 27.29 21.39
C SER A 527 -20.69 25.93 21.96
N ALA A 528 -21.98 25.70 22.25
CA ALA A 528 -22.49 24.42 22.74
C ALA A 528 -22.26 23.28 21.70
N TYR A 529 -22.58 23.55 20.45
CA TYR A 529 -22.44 22.58 19.36
C TYR A 529 -20.97 22.24 19.07
N VAL A 530 -20.14 23.25 18.87
CA VAL A 530 -18.70 23.07 18.58
C VAL A 530 -18.02 22.35 19.73
N ALA A 531 -18.29 22.71 20.99
CA ALA A 531 -17.74 22.02 22.15
C ALA A 531 -18.10 20.53 22.17
N SER A 532 -19.36 20.16 21.87
CA SER A 532 -19.80 18.77 21.85
C SER A 532 -19.12 17.96 20.73
N LYS A 533 -18.94 18.53 19.53
CA LYS A 533 -18.28 17.88 18.42
C LYS A 533 -16.75 17.85 18.59
N ALA A 534 -16.15 18.86 19.21
CA ALA A 534 -14.73 18.86 19.56
C ALA A 534 -14.39 17.78 20.60
N ALA A 535 -15.27 17.57 21.59
CA ALA A 535 -15.13 16.46 22.54
C ALA A 535 -15.15 15.11 21.83
N LEU A 536 -16.07 14.90 20.88
CA LEU A 536 -16.14 13.68 20.07
C LEU A 536 -14.88 13.49 19.21
N ASP A 537 -14.37 14.56 18.58
CA ASP A 537 -13.13 14.52 17.79
C ASP A 537 -11.91 14.12 18.66
N ALA A 538 -11.81 14.68 19.86
CA ALA A 538 -10.75 14.35 20.80
C ALA A 538 -10.82 12.88 21.23
N TRP A 539 -12.00 12.41 21.62
CA TRP A 539 -12.22 11.01 21.98
C TRP A 539 -11.89 10.07 20.82
N THR A 540 -12.31 10.43 19.60
CA THR A 540 -12.04 9.61 18.41
C THR A 540 -10.54 9.43 18.16
N ARG A 541 -9.73 10.48 18.38
CA ARG A 541 -8.26 10.39 18.26
C ARG A 541 -7.65 9.44 19.31
N CYS A 542 -8.13 9.51 20.56
CA CYS A 542 -7.70 8.58 21.61
C CYS A 542 -8.06 7.15 21.24
N ALA A 543 -9.32 6.89 20.88
CA ALA A 543 -9.80 5.57 20.49
C ALA A 543 -9.06 5.02 19.27
N SER A 544 -8.81 5.84 18.24
CA SER A 544 -8.04 5.43 17.08
C SER A 544 -6.64 4.95 17.44
N SER A 545 -6.00 5.57 18.44
CA SER A 545 -4.68 5.16 18.92
C SER A 545 -4.74 3.88 19.76
N GLU A 546 -5.76 3.73 20.61
CA GLU A 546 -5.92 2.56 21.48
C GLU A 546 -6.25 1.29 20.71
N PHE A 547 -6.99 1.39 19.60
CA PHE A 547 -7.45 0.27 18.81
C PHE A 547 -6.67 0.07 17.48
N ALA A 548 -5.54 0.77 17.28
CA ALA A 548 -4.79 0.76 16.03
C ALA A 548 -4.31 -0.65 15.60
N ASP A 549 -4.01 -1.54 16.56
CA ASP A 549 -3.54 -2.91 16.34
C ASP A 549 -4.66 -3.97 16.42
N GLN A 550 -5.91 -3.55 16.66
CA GLN A 550 -7.04 -4.46 16.87
C GLN A 550 -7.95 -4.62 15.63
N GLY A 551 -7.55 -4.06 14.49
CA GLY A 551 -8.31 -4.15 13.24
C GLY A 551 -9.56 -3.27 13.19
N ILE A 552 -9.68 -2.28 14.11
CA ILE A 552 -10.79 -1.33 14.16
C ILE A 552 -10.31 0.02 13.64
N SER A 553 -11.07 0.59 12.72
CA SER A 553 -10.79 1.91 12.15
C SER A 553 -11.75 2.95 12.69
N PHE A 554 -11.27 4.18 12.87
CA PHE A 554 -12.07 5.34 13.24
C PHE A 554 -11.86 6.45 12.22
N THR A 555 -12.95 7.03 11.72
CA THR A 555 -12.91 8.19 10.83
C THR A 555 -13.72 9.34 11.42
N THR A 556 -13.12 10.52 11.52
CA THR A 556 -13.84 11.76 11.80
C THR A 556 -14.10 12.49 10.49
N ILE A 557 -15.37 12.84 10.21
CA ILE A 557 -15.74 13.69 9.08
C ILE A 557 -16.10 15.07 9.62
N ASN A 558 -15.25 16.07 9.39
CA ASN A 558 -15.56 17.47 9.70
C ASN A 558 -16.48 18.03 8.61
N MET A 559 -17.76 17.63 8.69
CA MET A 559 -18.78 17.89 7.69
C MET A 559 -18.96 19.40 7.47
N PRO A 560 -18.94 19.89 6.23
CA PRO A 560 -19.30 21.26 5.90
C PRO A 560 -20.79 21.51 6.12
N LEU A 561 -21.27 22.70 5.77
CA LEU A 561 -22.69 23.02 5.87
C LEU A 561 -23.49 22.24 4.82
N VAL A 562 -24.51 21.50 5.28
CA VAL A 562 -25.36 20.63 4.40
C VAL A 562 -26.80 21.09 4.49
N ARG A 563 -27.49 21.19 3.37
CA ARG A 563 -28.91 21.56 3.28
C ARG A 563 -29.80 20.47 3.87
N THR A 564 -30.15 20.61 5.13
CA THR A 564 -30.95 19.64 5.90
C THR A 564 -32.03 20.38 6.70
N PRO A 565 -33.05 19.68 7.21
CA PRO A 565 -34.03 20.28 8.11
C PRO A 565 -33.40 20.93 9.34
N MET A 566 -32.23 20.53 9.77
CA MET A 566 -31.49 21.10 10.91
C MET A 566 -31.11 22.57 10.69
N ILE A 567 -30.76 22.97 9.50
CA ILE A 567 -30.33 24.34 9.15
C ILE A 567 -31.46 25.22 8.61
N ALA A 568 -32.56 24.63 8.19
CA ALA A 568 -33.70 25.33 7.57
C ALA A 568 -34.24 26.51 8.37
N PRO A 569 -34.28 26.50 9.75
CA PRO A 569 -34.74 27.64 10.52
C PRO A 569 -33.85 28.89 10.42
N THR A 570 -32.66 28.77 9.81
CA THR A 570 -31.70 29.90 9.73
C THR A 570 -31.58 30.37 8.28
N GLY A 571 -32.41 31.33 7.87
CA GLY A 571 -32.47 31.88 6.50
C GLY A 571 -31.13 32.43 5.96
N LEU A 572 -30.16 32.73 6.84
CA LEU A 572 -28.81 33.13 6.48
C LEU A 572 -28.11 32.10 5.60
N TYR A 573 -28.38 30.80 5.77
CA TYR A 573 -27.73 29.70 5.05
C TYR A 573 -28.19 29.55 3.60
N ASN A 574 -29.28 30.23 3.20
CA ASN A 574 -29.73 30.23 1.81
C ASN A 574 -28.73 30.89 0.85
N ASN A 575 -27.83 31.72 1.38
CA ASN A 575 -26.86 32.49 0.59
C ASN A 575 -25.40 32.08 0.84
N VAL A 576 -25.15 30.95 1.49
CA VAL A 576 -23.82 30.43 1.78
C VAL A 576 -23.64 29.09 1.03
N PRO A 577 -22.43 28.75 0.54
CA PRO A 577 -22.18 27.44 -0.05
C PRO A 577 -22.61 26.32 0.87
N THR A 578 -23.38 25.38 0.37
CA THR A 578 -23.91 24.24 1.12
C THR A 578 -23.88 23.01 0.24
N LEU A 579 -23.53 21.87 0.82
CA LEU A 579 -23.65 20.57 0.15
C LEU A 579 -25.11 20.09 0.14
N ALA A 580 -25.45 19.26 -0.85
CA ALA A 580 -26.65 18.45 -0.81
C ALA A 580 -26.44 17.25 0.16
N PRO A 581 -27.53 16.68 0.75
CA PRO A 581 -27.42 15.49 1.57
C PRO A 581 -26.75 14.30 0.87
N GLU A 582 -26.95 14.18 -0.43
CA GLU A 582 -26.36 13.14 -1.28
C GLU A 582 -24.84 13.28 -1.39
N GLU A 583 -24.34 14.52 -1.54
CA GLU A 583 -22.89 14.82 -1.58
C GLU A 583 -22.25 14.52 -0.20
N ALA A 584 -22.96 14.81 0.89
CA ALA A 584 -22.52 14.44 2.23
C ALA A 584 -22.50 12.91 2.42
N ALA A 585 -23.46 12.19 1.84
CA ALA A 585 -23.48 10.73 1.84
C ALA A 585 -22.32 10.15 1.01
N ASP A 586 -21.89 10.83 -0.05
CA ASP A 586 -20.68 10.45 -0.81
C ASP A 586 -19.42 10.57 0.03
N MET A 587 -19.28 11.63 0.83
CA MET A 587 -18.17 11.75 1.77
C MET A 587 -18.14 10.60 2.80
N ILE A 588 -19.31 10.18 3.29
CA ILE A 588 -19.44 9.04 4.22
C ILE A 588 -19.06 7.73 3.53
N ALA A 589 -19.54 7.51 2.30
CA ALA A 589 -19.21 6.34 1.49
C ALA A 589 -17.69 6.25 1.23
N GLN A 590 -17.08 7.35 0.82
CA GLN A 590 -15.62 7.45 0.64
C GLN A 590 -14.86 7.15 1.93
N ALA A 591 -15.34 7.67 3.07
CA ALA A 591 -14.76 7.36 4.37
C ALA A 591 -14.83 5.87 4.70
N CYS A 592 -15.92 5.17 4.35
CA CYS A 592 -16.03 3.73 4.55
C CYS A 592 -15.11 2.93 3.62
N ILE A 593 -14.93 3.37 2.38
CA ILE A 593 -14.06 2.72 1.39
C ILE A 593 -12.58 2.86 1.79
N PHE A 594 -12.12 4.09 2.02
CA PHE A 594 -10.70 4.40 2.20
C PHE A 594 -10.24 4.42 3.65
N LYS A 595 -11.16 4.47 4.61
CA LYS A 595 -10.92 4.50 6.06
C LYS A 595 -9.88 5.52 6.51
N PRO A 596 -9.92 6.79 6.02
CA PRO A 596 -8.99 7.81 6.46
C PRO A 596 -9.26 8.14 7.93
N VAL A 597 -8.24 8.54 8.67
CA VAL A 597 -8.42 8.99 10.06
C VAL A 597 -9.33 10.22 10.13
N ARG A 598 -9.25 11.08 9.08
CA ARG A 598 -10.03 12.33 9.02
C ARG A 598 -10.39 12.70 7.58
N VAL A 599 -11.61 13.19 7.41
CA VAL A 599 -12.10 13.86 6.20
C VAL A 599 -12.46 15.29 6.55
N ALA A 600 -11.87 16.27 5.84
CA ALA A 600 -12.13 17.68 6.04
C ALA A 600 -11.97 18.44 4.73
N THR A 601 -12.72 19.56 4.59
CA THR A 601 -12.58 20.44 3.43
C THR A 601 -11.31 21.30 3.52
N ARG A 602 -10.82 21.77 2.37
CA ARG A 602 -9.67 22.70 2.31
C ARG A 602 -9.89 23.94 3.15
N LEU A 603 -11.11 24.51 3.13
CA LEU A 603 -11.50 25.67 3.94
C LEU A 603 -11.37 25.37 5.44
N GLY A 604 -11.83 24.20 5.89
CA GLY A 604 -11.71 23.78 7.29
C GLY A 604 -10.25 23.66 7.73
N ILE A 605 -9.43 23.01 6.93
CA ILE A 605 -7.98 22.85 7.19
C ILE A 605 -7.28 24.22 7.23
N THR A 606 -7.57 25.11 6.28
CA THR A 606 -7.03 26.48 6.27
C THR A 606 -7.42 27.25 7.53
N GLY A 607 -8.69 27.16 7.96
CA GLY A 607 -9.16 27.76 9.21
C GLY A 607 -8.43 27.22 10.43
N GLN A 608 -8.20 25.92 10.51
CA GLN A 608 -7.42 25.30 11.58
C GLN A 608 -5.97 25.77 11.60
N LEU A 609 -5.30 25.83 10.44
CA LEU A 609 -3.94 26.32 10.32
C LEU A 609 -3.83 27.80 10.72
N LEU A 610 -4.79 28.62 10.28
CA LEU A 610 -4.87 30.04 10.69
C LEU A 610 -4.98 30.17 12.21
N HIS A 611 -5.81 29.36 12.84
CA HIS A 611 -5.98 29.35 14.30
C HIS A 611 -4.70 28.91 15.02
N ALA A 612 -3.97 27.92 14.47
CA ALA A 612 -2.74 27.40 15.07
C ALA A 612 -1.55 28.38 14.93
N LEU A 613 -1.40 28.99 13.74
CA LEU A 613 -0.23 29.80 13.40
C LEU A 613 -0.41 31.29 13.71
N LEU A 614 -1.64 31.83 13.53
CA LEU A 614 -1.98 33.24 13.67
C LEU A 614 -3.24 33.44 14.49
N PRO A 615 -3.28 33.04 15.79
CA PRO A 615 -4.49 33.01 16.61
C PRO A 615 -5.17 34.37 16.75
N ARG A 616 -4.42 35.48 16.85
CA ARG A 616 -4.98 36.83 16.90
C ARG A 616 -5.71 37.23 15.63
N VAL A 617 -5.15 36.89 14.46
CA VAL A 617 -5.78 37.16 13.15
C VAL A 617 -7.08 36.36 13.04
N ALA A 618 -7.05 35.08 13.40
CA ALA A 618 -8.23 34.23 13.43
C ALA A 618 -9.33 34.80 14.36
N GLN A 619 -8.94 35.25 15.55
CA GLN A 619 -9.88 35.89 16.52
C GLN A 619 -10.53 37.16 15.94
N ILE A 620 -9.77 38.04 15.31
CA ILE A 620 -10.31 39.26 14.69
C ILE A 620 -11.27 38.92 13.55
N ALA A 621 -10.89 37.97 12.68
CA ALA A 621 -11.75 37.51 11.58
C ALA A 621 -13.06 36.92 12.09
N MET A 622 -13.02 36.07 13.12
CA MET A 622 -14.20 35.47 13.73
C MET A 622 -15.06 36.50 14.48
N ASN A 623 -14.45 37.48 15.14
CA ASN A 623 -15.19 38.57 15.78
C ASN A 623 -15.89 39.47 14.76
N THR A 624 -15.23 39.76 13.63
CA THR A 624 -15.84 40.50 12.52
C THR A 624 -17.07 39.74 11.99
N SER A 625 -16.92 38.44 11.73
CA SER A 625 -18.02 37.56 11.32
C SER A 625 -19.15 37.55 12.37
N PHE A 626 -18.82 37.49 13.63
CA PHE A 626 -19.82 37.57 14.74
C PHE A 626 -20.66 38.87 14.69
N ARG A 627 -20.03 40.00 14.41
CA ARG A 627 -20.72 41.29 14.31
C ARG A 627 -21.57 41.41 13.04
N MET A 628 -21.11 40.87 11.94
CA MET A 628 -21.83 40.92 10.64
C MET A 628 -23.09 40.08 10.63
N PHE A 629 -23.15 38.97 11.35
CA PHE A 629 -24.26 38.02 11.31
C PHE A 629 -24.97 37.90 12.66
N PRO A 630 -26.02 38.70 12.96
CA PRO A 630 -26.72 38.72 14.24
C PRO A 630 -27.46 37.39 14.53
N ASP A 631 -27.91 37.23 15.78
CA ASP A 631 -28.74 36.09 16.18
C ASP A 631 -30.10 36.11 15.48
N SER A 632 -30.62 34.90 15.17
CA SER A 632 -32.00 34.74 14.66
C SER A 632 -33.05 35.15 15.71
N GLY A 633 -34.26 35.46 15.27
CA GLY A 633 -35.39 35.76 16.17
C GLY A 633 -35.66 34.64 17.16
N ALA A 634 -35.58 33.37 16.74
CA ALA A 634 -35.71 32.20 17.59
C ALA A 634 -34.59 32.12 18.67
N ALA A 635 -33.36 32.54 18.33
CA ALA A 635 -32.25 32.61 19.27
C ALA A 635 -32.48 33.71 20.35
N LYS A 636 -33.24 34.75 20.01
CA LYS A 636 -33.63 35.84 20.90
C LYS A 636 -34.94 35.59 21.67
N GLY A 637 -35.51 34.36 21.54
CA GLY A 637 -36.72 33.98 22.29
C GLY A 637 -38.06 34.22 21.56
N ALA A 638 -38.05 34.58 20.27
CA ALA A 638 -39.29 34.70 19.49
C ALA A 638 -40.03 33.35 19.41
N LYS A 639 -41.35 33.39 19.64
CA LYS A 639 -42.23 32.20 19.61
C LYS A 639 -42.66 31.88 18.17
N PRO A 640 -43.02 30.62 17.85
CA PRO A 640 -43.66 30.29 16.60
C PRO A 640 -44.93 31.11 16.41
N GLY A 641 -45.03 31.93 15.36
CA GLY A 641 -46.13 32.86 15.09
C GLY A 641 -45.78 34.33 15.26
N ASP A 642 -44.67 34.69 15.89
CA ASP A 642 -44.20 36.07 15.95
C ASP A 642 -43.80 36.57 14.56
N LYS A 643 -44.13 37.85 14.24
CA LYS A 643 -43.76 38.45 12.95
C LYS A 643 -42.25 38.35 12.75
N PRO A 644 -41.82 37.89 11.55
CA PRO A 644 -40.39 37.75 11.26
C PRO A 644 -39.72 39.13 11.36
N VAL A 645 -38.78 39.27 12.31
CA VAL A 645 -37.93 40.46 12.40
C VAL A 645 -37.05 40.49 11.12
N LYS A 646 -37.28 41.46 10.25
CA LYS A 646 -36.42 41.69 9.08
C LYS A 646 -34.99 41.93 9.58
N GLN A 647 -34.13 40.96 9.37
CA GLN A 647 -32.72 41.11 9.64
C GLN A 647 -32.09 41.93 8.51
N HIS A 648 -31.76 43.20 8.80
CA HIS A 648 -30.93 44.00 7.90
C HIS A 648 -29.49 43.51 8.01
N LEU A 649 -29.02 42.81 6.95
CA LEU A 649 -27.60 42.51 6.83
C LEU A 649 -26.85 43.79 6.44
N SER A 650 -25.67 44.00 7.01
CA SER A 650 -24.80 45.11 6.61
C SER A 650 -24.34 44.96 5.15
N HIS A 651 -23.96 46.06 4.51
CA HIS A 651 -23.42 45.99 3.13
C HIS A 651 -22.20 45.09 3.02
N GLU A 652 -21.35 45.06 4.07
CA GLU A 652 -20.19 44.21 4.15
C GLU A 652 -20.58 42.71 4.25
N ALA A 653 -21.63 42.38 4.98
CA ALA A 653 -22.16 41.02 5.07
C ALA A 653 -22.70 40.52 3.72
N ILE A 654 -23.38 41.41 2.97
CA ILE A 654 -23.87 41.11 1.62
C ILE A 654 -22.68 40.91 0.64
N ALA A 655 -21.68 41.78 0.70
CA ALA A 655 -20.48 41.65 -0.12
C ALA A 655 -19.73 40.35 0.17
N LEU A 656 -19.54 39.99 1.45
CA LEU A 656 -18.93 38.75 1.87
C LEU A 656 -19.70 37.51 1.37
N GLN A 657 -21.03 37.53 1.48
CA GLN A 657 -21.89 36.47 0.94
C GLN A 657 -21.75 36.30 -0.57
N GLN A 658 -21.64 37.39 -1.31
CA GLN A 658 -21.42 37.32 -2.75
C GLN A 658 -20.04 36.76 -3.12
N MET A 659 -18.99 37.15 -2.38
CA MET A 659 -17.65 36.59 -2.58
C MET A 659 -17.59 35.09 -2.27
N MET A 660 -18.36 34.62 -1.29
CA MET A 660 -18.41 33.20 -0.92
C MET A 660 -19.20 32.33 -1.94
N ARG A 661 -20.05 32.90 -2.79
CA ARG A 661 -20.84 32.15 -3.79
C ARG A 661 -19.98 31.39 -4.83
N GLY A 662 -18.72 31.77 -5.02
CA GLY A 662 -17.78 31.10 -5.93
C GLY A 662 -16.89 30.06 -5.24
N ILE A 663 -17.04 29.83 -3.93
CA ILE A 663 -16.23 28.84 -3.19
C ILE A 663 -16.99 27.52 -3.22
N HIS A 664 -16.40 26.52 -3.90
CA HIS A 664 -16.85 25.14 -3.84
C HIS A 664 -16.04 24.39 -2.76
N PHE A 665 -16.72 23.50 -2.03
CA PHE A 665 -16.09 22.69 -0.98
C PHE A 665 -15.29 21.53 -1.56
#